data_e3d13335f093cdad7a5662753d026099
#
_entry.id   e3d13335f093cdad7a5662753d026099
#
_cell.length_a   1.000
_cell.length_b   1.000
_cell.length_c   1.000
_cell.angle_alpha   90.00
_cell.angle_beta   90.00
_cell.angle_gamma   90.00
#
_symmetry.space_group_name_H-M   'P 1'
#
loop_
_entity.id
_entity.type
_entity.pdbx_description
1 polymer ?
#
loop_
_entity_poly.entity_id
_entity_poly.type
_entity_poly.pdbx_seq_one_letter_code
_entity_poly.pdbx_strand_id
1 'polypeptide(L)'
;MRNEHTIAVIIPVLNEEAAIGKVIGDIPAWVDDIIVVDNGSTDNTARVAAEHGARVIAEPQRGYGAACLRGIAALDAPDIVVFLDGDYSDHPEEMPLLVDPVIQGEVDFMVGSRARGVREPGSLTPQAAFGNWLATKLIRIFWGIQYSDLGPFRAIRYRTLLQLDMTDRDYGWTVEMQIKAALHAVPADEVPVSYRKREGVSKVSGTVRGVIGAGYKILSTIFLSALFSKHTLKTGLLIYFTRFPESGTTKTRLIPALGPVGAAELQRQMTQHTLRQSIPPLDEVETQIRYTGADRPALREWLGPDHLYAPQGEGNLGDRMARAVEEGFNQAYGKVILCGTDCPALSSRHTLEAFEALDSADLVLGPASDGGYYLIGLSLHGAPEHVSSLFEGVEWSTAAVLEQTLRNAERIGISVEMLETLADVDEPDDLQHWDRAREAARLSVIIPVWNEAEYIGALLDTLQHCPEIEVVVADGGSTDATLAVVGNRARVVQSERGRALQMNAGAAAATGNLLLFLHADTCPPRDFPARVRQVLAFDSVALGAFALQIDGDSRLLRWIARAANLRSRWLSTPYGDQGLFLRREIWEGLGGFPVLPILEDYALVRAARKRGTVITLDSPATTSARRWEREGILPSTALNTVTFFAYPLGVSPQTIARWYGRH
;
A
#
# COMPACT_ATOMS: atom_id res chain seq x y z
N MET A 1 -22.55 17.36 25.27
CA MET A 1 -22.06 15.96 25.45
C MET A 1 -23.21 14.99 25.61
N ARG A 2 -23.15 13.84 24.96
CA ARG A 2 -24.12 12.74 25.10
C ARG A 2 -23.35 11.49 25.54
N ASN A 3 -23.71 10.92 26.71
CA ASN A 3 -23.04 9.76 27.28
C ASN A 3 -21.50 9.91 27.33
N GLU A 4 -21.01 11.05 27.81
CA GLU A 4 -19.58 11.41 27.91
C GLU A 4 -18.84 11.63 26.57
N HIS A 5 -19.53 11.51 25.41
CA HIS A 5 -18.96 11.78 24.10
C HIS A 5 -19.25 13.19 23.62
N THR A 6 -18.26 13.81 22.98
CA THR A 6 -18.37 15.10 22.32
C THR A 6 -18.86 14.95 20.87
N ILE A 7 -19.85 15.76 20.47
CA ILE A 7 -20.51 15.64 19.18
C ILE A 7 -20.52 16.97 18.47
N ALA A 8 -19.98 16.99 17.24
CA ALA A 8 -20.02 18.13 16.35
C ALA A 8 -20.93 17.89 15.14
N VAL A 9 -21.63 18.91 14.71
CA VAL A 9 -22.48 18.90 13.52
C VAL A 9 -21.89 19.81 12.45
N ILE A 10 -21.75 19.33 11.22
CA ILE A 10 -21.32 20.11 10.05
C ILE A 10 -22.52 20.29 9.11
N ILE A 11 -22.85 21.53 8.80
CA ILE A 11 -23.97 21.91 7.94
C ILE A 11 -23.44 22.75 6.76
N PRO A 12 -23.23 22.18 5.57
CA PRO A 12 -22.91 22.94 4.37
C PRO A 12 -24.15 23.72 3.89
N VAL A 13 -24.00 25.02 3.65
CA VAL A 13 -25.09 25.89 3.24
C VAL A 13 -24.76 26.75 2.03
N LEU A 14 -25.77 27.02 1.20
CA LEU A 14 -25.71 27.99 0.10
C LEU A 14 -27.08 28.60 -0.16
N ASN A 15 -27.32 29.83 0.25
CA ASN A 15 -28.59 30.55 0.16
C ASN A 15 -29.76 29.74 0.78
N GLU A 16 -29.66 29.49 2.08
CA GLU A 16 -30.67 28.75 2.87
C GLU A 16 -31.20 29.64 4.03
N GLU A 17 -31.29 30.97 3.81
CA GLU A 17 -31.75 31.97 4.82
C GLU A 17 -33.08 31.56 5.48
N ALA A 18 -34.03 31.02 4.71
CA ALA A 18 -35.36 30.66 5.24
C ALA A 18 -35.35 29.39 6.09
N ALA A 19 -34.38 28.49 5.89
CA ALA A 19 -34.33 27.15 6.45
C ALA A 19 -33.35 27.00 7.61
N ILE A 20 -32.17 27.62 7.52
CA ILE A 20 -31.04 27.33 8.41
C ILE A 20 -31.32 27.60 9.90
N GLY A 21 -32.10 28.64 10.22
CA GLY A 21 -32.49 28.92 11.60
C GLY A 21 -33.35 27.82 12.22
N LYS A 22 -34.24 27.19 11.43
CA LYS A 22 -35.05 26.05 11.86
C LYS A 22 -34.20 24.79 12.05
N VAL A 23 -33.29 24.52 11.10
CA VAL A 23 -32.38 23.39 11.21
C VAL A 23 -31.59 23.47 12.52
N ILE A 24 -30.98 24.61 12.81
CA ILE A 24 -30.21 24.79 14.04
C ILE A 24 -31.10 24.69 15.28
N GLY A 25 -32.33 25.24 15.24
CA GLY A 25 -33.28 25.18 16.34
C GLY A 25 -33.76 23.78 16.71
N ASP A 26 -33.80 22.85 15.74
CA ASP A 26 -34.25 21.48 15.96
C ASP A 26 -33.05 20.54 16.30
N ILE A 27 -31.79 21.03 16.25
CA ILE A 27 -30.62 20.26 16.69
C ILE A 27 -30.70 20.02 18.20
N PRO A 28 -30.54 18.77 18.67
CA PRO A 28 -30.59 18.47 20.08
C PRO A 28 -29.58 19.26 20.92
N ALA A 29 -30.01 19.77 22.08
CA ALA A 29 -29.18 20.62 22.96
C ALA A 29 -27.93 19.99 23.56
N TRP A 30 -27.76 18.67 23.40
CA TRP A 30 -26.56 17.93 23.81
C TRP A 30 -25.43 17.94 22.78
N VAL A 31 -25.64 18.50 21.58
CA VAL A 31 -24.58 18.74 20.59
C VAL A 31 -23.65 19.82 21.11
N ASP A 32 -22.34 19.57 21.01
CA ASP A 32 -21.32 20.45 21.62
C ASP A 32 -20.87 21.56 20.67
N ASP A 33 -20.81 21.31 19.36
CA ASP A 33 -20.40 22.29 18.34
C ASP A 33 -21.28 22.17 17.09
N ILE A 34 -21.81 23.31 16.64
CA ILE A 34 -22.58 23.40 15.39
C ILE A 34 -21.81 24.30 14.43
N ILE A 35 -21.25 23.69 13.39
CA ILE A 35 -20.47 24.36 12.36
C ILE A 35 -21.31 24.51 11.10
N VAL A 36 -21.68 25.74 10.79
CA VAL A 36 -22.31 26.08 9.51
C VAL A 36 -21.24 26.58 8.54
N VAL A 37 -21.08 25.88 7.42
CA VAL A 37 -20.11 26.24 6.39
C VAL A 37 -20.82 26.94 5.24
N ASP A 38 -20.64 28.26 5.18
CA ASP A 38 -21.20 29.09 4.11
C ASP A 38 -20.37 28.99 2.83
N ASN A 39 -20.92 28.37 1.81
CA ASN A 39 -20.26 28.14 0.53
C ASN A 39 -20.53 29.28 -0.48
N GLY A 40 -20.49 30.52 0.01
CA GLY A 40 -20.64 31.74 -0.78
C GLY A 40 -22.10 32.13 -1.01
N SER A 41 -22.91 32.15 0.04
CA SER A 41 -24.27 32.67 0.00
C SER A 41 -24.32 34.17 -0.34
N THR A 42 -25.37 34.55 -1.02
CA THR A 42 -25.64 35.95 -1.41
C THR A 42 -26.82 36.58 -0.61
N ASP A 43 -27.48 35.77 0.21
CA ASP A 43 -28.55 36.14 1.12
C ASP A 43 -28.06 36.23 2.55
N ASN A 44 -28.96 36.30 3.54
CA ASN A 44 -28.61 36.44 4.96
C ASN A 44 -28.28 35.09 5.64
N THR A 45 -28.05 33.98 4.94
CA THR A 45 -27.82 32.65 5.52
C THR A 45 -26.79 32.66 6.64
N ALA A 46 -25.60 33.21 6.41
CA ALA A 46 -24.51 33.24 7.38
C ALA A 46 -24.90 34.04 8.65
N ARG A 47 -25.61 35.18 8.50
CA ARG A 47 -26.08 35.97 9.61
C ARG A 47 -27.14 35.23 10.44
N VAL A 48 -28.13 34.61 9.79
CA VAL A 48 -29.18 33.85 10.47
C VAL A 48 -28.57 32.65 11.23
N ALA A 49 -27.63 31.93 10.65
CA ALA A 49 -26.95 30.85 11.34
C ALA A 49 -26.21 31.30 12.61
N ALA A 50 -25.47 32.42 12.54
CA ALA A 50 -24.77 32.97 13.68
C ALA A 50 -25.74 33.46 14.79
N GLU A 51 -26.87 34.09 14.43
CA GLU A 51 -27.90 34.51 15.36
C GLU A 51 -28.55 33.36 16.13
N HIS A 52 -28.57 32.14 15.54
CA HIS A 52 -29.05 30.90 16.16
C HIS A 52 -27.95 30.12 16.91
N GLY A 53 -26.75 30.70 17.07
CA GLY A 53 -25.69 30.14 17.92
C GLY A 53 -24.71 29.20 17.20
N ALA A 54 -24.77 29.07 15.87
CA ALA A 54 -23.80 28.25 15.14
C ALA A 54 -22.49 29.01 14.91
N ARG A 55 -21.39 28.25 14.87
CA ARG A 55 -20.08 28.72 14.42
C ARG A 55 -20.03 28.76 12.91
N VAL A 56 -20.06 29.95 12.32
CA VAL A 56 -20.10 30.12 10.86
C VAL A 56 -18.70 30.24 10.28
N ILE A 57 -18.42 29.46 9.23
CA ILE A 57 -17.13 29.44 8.52
C ILE A 57 -17.40 29.63 7.03
N ALA A 58 -16.62 30.52 6.39
CA ALA A 58 -16.72 30.72 4.95
C ALA A 58 -15.84 29.73 4.18
N GLU A 59 -16.38 29.16 3.10
CA GLU A 59 -15.65 28.40 2.09
C GLU A 59 -15.83 29.04 0.70
N PRO A 60 -14.80 29.74 0.18
CA PRO A 60 -14.90 30.45 -1.10
C PRO A 60 -14.95 29.51 -2.31
N GLN A 61 -14.41 28.30 -2.21
CA GLN A 61 -14.47 27.32 -3.28
C GLN A 61 -15.87 26.70 -3.32
N ARG A 62 -16.60 26.94 -4.39
CA ARG A 62 -17.94 26.36 -4.61
C ARG A 62 -17.85 24.82 -4.68
N GLY A 63 -18.78 24.13 -3.98
CA GLY A 63 -18.94 22.69 -3.98
C GLY A 63 -19.38 22.14 -2.63
N TYR A 64 -20.29 21.19 -2.63
CA TYR A 64 -20.81 20.54 -1.42
C TYR A 64 -19.67 19.89 -0.60
N GLY A 65 -18.84 19.08 -1.26
CA GLY A 65 -17.69 18.45 -0.62
C GLY A 65 -16.63 19.46 -0.14
N ALA A 66 -16.43 20.60 -0.85
CA ALA A 66 -15.52 21.65 -0.40
C ALA A 66 -16.00 22.25 0.94
N ALA A 67 -17.29 22.49 1.09
CA ALA A 67 -17.88 22.95 2.35
C ALA A 67 -17.73 21.90 3.47
N CYS A 68 -18.00 20.62 3.18
CA CYS A 68 -17.80 19.54 4.15
C CYS A 68 -16.33 19.43 4.61
N LEU A 69 -15.36 19.46 3.69
CA LEU A 69 -13.91 19.45 3.99
C LEU A 69 -13.49 20.65 4.84
N ARG A 70 -14.05 21.83 4.56
CA ARG A 70 -13.78 23.03 5.34
C ARG A 70 -14.31 22.91 6.77
N GLY A 71 -15.49 22.30 6.93
CA GLY A 71 -16.08 21.98 8.22
C GLY A 71 -15.21 21.01 9.02
N ILE A 72 -14.77 19.91 8.39
CA ILE A 72 -13.86 18.93 9.02
C ILE A 72 -12.57 19.59 9.48
N ALA A 73 -11.96 20.44 8.66
CA ALA A 73 -10.72 21.13 9.01
C ALA A 73 -10.87 22.12 10.19
N ALA A 74 -12.09 22.45 10.56
CA ALA A 74 -12.39 23.36 11.66
C ALA A 74 -12.84 22.65 12.96
N LEU A 75 -12.92 21.32 12.95
CA LEU A 75 -13.27 20.53 14.14
C LEU A 75 -12.15 20.59 15.19
N ASP A 76 -12.54 20.57 16.44
CA ASP A 76 -11.64 20.47 17.59
C ASP A 76 -11.69 19.05 18.18
N ALA A 77 -11.33 18.07 17.36
CA ALA A 77 -11.25 16.64 17.67
C ALA A 77 -12.44 16.09 18.50
N PRO A 78 -13.69 16.21 18.03
CA PRO A 78 -14.83 15.61 18.72
C PRO A 78 -14.77 14.06 18.61
N ASP A 79 -15.57 13.35 19.41
CA ASP A 79 -15.67 11.90 19.30
C ASP A 79 -16.48 11.48 18.06
N ILE A 80 -17.56 12.21 17.75
CA ILE A 80 -18.50 11.91 16.66
C ILE A 80 -18.80 13.16 15.86
N VAL A 81 -18.84 13.01 14.54
CA VAL A 81 -19.22 14.06 13.59
C VAL A 81 -20.52 13.68 12.89
N VAL A 82 -21.46 14.61 12.85
CA VAL A 82 -22.71 14.48 12.13
C VAL A 82 -22.74 15.44 10.96
N PHE A 83 -23.12 14.96 9.79
CA PHE A 83 -23.38 15.77 8.60
C PHE A 83 -24.90 15.90 8.40
N LEU A 84 -25.36 17.10 8.08
CA LEU A 84 -26.76 17.46 7.96
C LEU A 84 -26.94 18.54 6.89
N ASP A 85 -27.98 18.45 6.05
CA ASP A 85 -28.26 19.49 5.06
C ASP A 85 -28.93 20.73 5.71
N GLY A 86 -28.65 21.92 5.18
CA GLY A 86 -29.16 23.19 5.70
C GLY A 86 -30.54 23.58 5.18
N ASP A 87 -31.21 22.75 4.37
CA ASP A 87 -32.46 23.06 3.65
C ASP A 87 -33.75 22.61 4.37
N TYR A 88 -33.61 22.17 5.61
CA TYR A 88 -34.69 21.69 6.47
C TYR A 88 -35.44 20.44 5.94
N SER A 89 -34.83 19.67 5.04
CA SER A 89 -35.41 18.44 4.54
C SER A 89 -35.19 17.23 5.45
N ASP A 90 -34.10 17.21 6.20
CA ASP A 90 -33.85 16.22 7.24
C ASP A 90 -34.55 16.60 8.54
N HIS A 91 -34.63 15.66 9.48
CA HIS A 91 -35.18 15.82 10.82
C HIS A 91 -34.06 15.79 11.86
N PRO A 92 -33.47 16.95 12.27
CA PRO A 92 -32.35 16.98 13.21
C PRO A 92 -32.66 16.32 14.55
N GLU A 93 -33.93 16.34 14.97
CA GLU A 93 -34.43 15.68 16.18
C GLU A 93 -34.29 14.14 16.15
N GLU A 94 -34.13 13.52 14.97
CA GLU A 94 -33.86 12.09 14.81
C GLU A 94 -32.35 11.74 14.93
N MET A 95 -31.47 12.70 15.18
CA MET A 95 -30.02 12.51 15.35
C MET A 95 -29.67 11.41 16.36
N PRO A 96 -30.38 11.17 17.45
CA PRO A 96 -30.12 10.04 18.36
C PRO A 96 -30.10 8.68 17.65
N LEU A 97 -30.93 8.48 16.60
CA LEU A 97 -30.98 7.21 15.85
C LEU A 97 -29.65 6.92 15.12
N LEU A 98 -28.89 7.97 14.77
CA LEU A 98 -27.60 7.84 14.09
C LEU A 98 -26.44 7.82 15.09
N VAL A 99 -26.53 8.61 16.14
CA VAL A 99 -25.40 8.83 17.07
C VAL A 99 -25.30 7.73 18.13
N ASP A 100 -26.43 7.23 18.65
CA ASP A 100 -26.43 6.22 19.73
C ASP A 100 -25.75 4.93 19.36
N PRO A 101 -25.96 4.31 18.17
CA PRO A 101 -25.23 3.11 17.76
C PRO A 101 -23.72 3.34 17.62
N VAL A 102 -23.30 4.55 17.21
CA VAL A 102 -21.88 4.91 17.14
C VAL A 102 -21.28 5.07 18.55
N ILE A 103 -22.01 5.65 19.49
CA ILE A 103 -21.59 5.73 20.90
C ILE A 103 -21.42 4.34 21.51
N GLN A 104 -22.37 3.46 21.24
CA GLN A 104 -22.40 2.09 21.78
C GLN A 104 -21.34 1.18 21.16
N GLY A 105 -20.66 1.64 20.10
CA GLY A 105 -19.63 0.87 19.39
C GLY A 105 -20.22 -0.24 18.50
N GLU A 106 -21.51 -0.20 18.20
CA GLU A 106 -22.14 -1.15 17.26
C GLU A 106 -21.67 -0.91 15.83
N VAL A 107 -21.46 0.37 15.48
CA VAL A 107 -20.91 0.80 14.18
C VAL A 107 -20.01 2.02 14.36
N ASP A 108 -19.14 2.28 13.41
CA ASP A 108 -18.35 3.51 13.34
C ASP A 108 -18.97 4.55 12.36
N PHE A 109 -19.84 4.09 11.48
CA PHE A 109 -20.52 4.93 10.48
C PHE A 109 -21.99 4.56 10.36
N MET A 110 -22.90 5.50 10.63
CA MET A 110 -24.34 5.33 10.50
C MET A 110 -24.90 6.28 9.45
N VAL A 111 -25.72 5.75 8.54
CA VAL A 111 -26.39 6.51 7.47
C VAL A 111 -27.89 6.58 7.71
N GLY A 112 -28.46 7.77 7.68
CA GLY A 112 -29.91 7.98 7.68
C GLY A 112 -30.50 7.66 6.31
N SER A 113 -31.28 6.58 6.23
CA SER A 113 -31.89 6.14 4.98
C SER A 113 -33.28 6.72 4.81
N ARG A 114 -33.42 7.66 3.89
CA ARG A 114 -34.71 8.19 3.43
C ARG A 114 -35.48 7.17 2.61
N ALA A 115 -34.78 6.21 2.02
CA ALA A 115 -35.40 5.14 1.25
C ALA A 115 -36.17 4.14 2.13
N ARG A 116 -35.71 3.95 3.38
CA ARG A 116 -36.31 3.04 4.38
C ARG A 116 -37.30 3.74 5.33
N GLY A 117 -37.21 5.08 5.44
CA GLY A 117 -38.00 5.87 6.36
C GLY A 117 -39.29 6.47 5.75
N VAL A 118 -39.96 7.32 6.55
CA VAL A 118 -41.18 8.00 6.15
C VAL A 118 -40.83 9.25 5.33
N ARG A 119 -41.44 9.40 4.15
CA ARG A 119 -41.19 10.56 3.26
C ARG A 119 -42.46 11.31 2.96
N GLU A 120 -42.41 12.62 2.98
CA GLU A 120 -43.47 13.45 2.45
C GLU A 120 -43.62 13.24 0.93
N PRO A 121 -44.86 13.15 0.42
CA PRO A 121 -45.07 13.00 -1.03
C PRO A 121 -44.42 14.14 -1.82
N GLY A 122 -43.50 13.79 -2.75
CA GLY A 122 -42.77 14.75 -3.58
C GLY A 122 -41.51 15.38 -2.92
N SER A 123 -41.06 14.89 -1.78
CA SER A 123 -39.78 15.32 -1.16
C SER A 123 -38.55 14.81 -1.93
N LEU A 124 -38.65 13.66 -2.60
CA LEU A 124 -37.61 13.11 -3.46
C LEU A 124 -38.13 13.03 -4.90
N THR A 125 -37.42 13.65 -5.84
CA THR A 125 -37.78 13.60 -7.26
C THR A 125 -37.56 12.20 -7.84
N PRO A 126 -38.34 11.75 -8.87
CA PRO A 126 -38.16 10.44 -9.52
C PRO A 126 -36.72 10.25 -10.05
N GLN A 127 -36.10 11.32 -10.57
CA GLN A 127 -34.71 11.31 -11.08
C GLN A 127 -33.71 11.07 -9.96
N ALA A 128 -33.87 11.74 -8.82
CA ALA A 128 -33.01 11.55 -7.65
C ALA A 128 -33.18 10.13 -7.06
N ALA A 129 -34.40 9.61 -7.01
CA ALA A 129 -34.66 8.24 -6.57
C ALA A 129 -34.02 7.20 -7.49
N PHE A 130 -34.10 7.39 -8.83
CA PHE A 130 -33.42 6.51 -9.80
C PHE A 130 -31.91 6.59 -9.68
N GLY A 131 -31.32 7.80 -9.57
CA GLY A 131 -29.88 7.99 -9.39
C GLY A 131 -29.36 7.33 -8.12
N ASN A 132 -30.08 7.47 -7.02
CA ASN A 132 -29.78 6.82 -5.75
C ASN A 132 -29.81 5.29 -5.85
N TRP A 133 -30.87 4.74 -6.45
CA TRP A 133 -31.00 3.30 -6.69
C TRP A 133 -29.86 2.76 -7.57
N LEU A 134 -29.53 3.46 -8.65
CA LEU A 134 -28.44 3.04 -9.56
C LEU A 134 -27.08 3.05 -8.83
N ALA A 135 -26.79 4.11 -8.11
CA ALA A 135 -25.52 4.25 -7.38
C ALA A 135 -25.36 3.17 -6.30
N THR A 136 -26.40 2.92 -5.49
CA THR A 136 -26.36 1.88 -4.45
C THR A 136 -26.24 0.48 -5.04
N LYS A 137 -26.89 0.22 -6.21
CA LYS A 137 -26.70 -1.04 -6.95
C LYS A 137 -25.28 -1.24 -7.45
N LEU A 138 -24.64 -0.19 -7.99
CA LEU A 138 -23.25 -0.25 -8.45
C LEU A 138 -22.29 -0.45 -7.29
N ILE A 139 -22.50 0.23 -6.15
CA ILE A 139 -21.70 0.01 -4.93
C ILE A 139 -21.79 -1.47 -4.51
N ARG A 140 -22.99 -2.05 -4.52
CA ARG A 140 -23.18 -3.47 -4.21
C ARG A 140 -22.45 -4.41 -5.18
N ILE A 141 -22.46 -4.09 -6.48
CA ILE A 141 -21.80 -4.91 -7.51
C ILE A 141 -20.27 -4.87 -7.36
N PHE A 142 -19.68 -3.69 -7.09
CA PHE A 142 -18.24 -3.52 -7.07
C PHE A 142 -17.62 -3.88 -5.72
N TRP A 143 -18.31 -3.62 -4.59
CA TRP A 143 -17.74 -3.80 -3.23
C TRP A 143 -18.56 -4.74 -2.34
N GLY A 144 -19.66 -5.32 -2.81
CA GLY A 144 -20.46 -6.29 -2.07
C GLY A 144 -21.35 -5.70 -0.97
N ILE A 145 -21.22 -4.41 -0.64
CA ILE A 145 -21.94 -3.77 0.47
C ILE A 145 -23.31 -3.26 0.02
N GLN A 146 -24.30 -3.45 0.87
CA GLN A 146 -25.69 -3.10 0.57
C GLN A 146 -26.09 -1.81 1.29
N TYR A 147 -26.13 -0.71 0.56
CA TYR A 147 -26.77 0.52 0.96
C TYR A 147 -28.13 0.68 0.25
N SER A 148 -29.07 1.34 0.91
CA SER A 148 -30.38 1.69 0.35
C SER A 148 -30.46 3.17 -0.05
N ASP A 149 -29.59 4.02 0.53
CA ASP A 149 -29.61 5.48 0.31
C ASP A 149 -28.18 6.08 0.33
N LEU A 150 -28.02 7.21 -0.37
CA LEU A 150 -26.84 8.08 -0.32
C LEU A 150 -27.14 9.36 0.49
N GLY A 151 -28.02 9.27 1.47
CA GLY A 151 -28.52 10.40 2.24
C GLY A 151 -27.42 11.27 2.86
N PRO A 152 -27.65 12.60 2.97
CA PRO A 152 -26.69 13.53 3.59
C PRO A 152 -26.61 13.37 5.11
N PHE A 153 -27.73 12.98 5.74
CA PHE A 153 -27.81 12.83 7.20
C PHE A 153 -27.07 11.57 7.64
N ARG A 154 -25.92 11.75 8.28
CA ARG A 154 -25.02 10.66 8.68
C ARG A 154 -24.20 11.00 9.90
N ALA A 155 -23.88 10.00 10.72
CA ALA A 155 -22.99 10.13 11.86
C ALA A 155 -21.79 9.21 11.68
N ILE A 156 -20.60 9.70 12.00
CA ILE A 156 -19.37 8.94 11.87
C ILE A 156 -18.43 9.26 13.03
N ARG A 157 -17.73 8.26 13.54
CA ARG A 157 -16.67 8.46 14.52
C ARG A 157 -15.56 9.32 13.93
N TYR A 158 -15.10 10.34 14.65
CA TYR A 158 -14.14 11.31 14.11
C TYR A 158 -12.85 10.66 13.61
N ARG A 159 -12.28 9.72 14.37
CA ARG A 159 -11.09 8.97 13.93
C ARG A 159 -11.31 8.24 12.60
N THR A 160 -12.47 7.62 12.43
CA THR A 160 -12.86 6.92 11.20
C THR A 160 -13.04 7.91 10.05
N LEU A 161 -13.62 9.08 10.29
CA LEU A 161 -13.73 10.15 9.28
C LEU A 161 -12.36 10.60 8.77
N LEU A 162 -11.38 10.77 9.67
CA LEU A 162 -10.01 11.10 9.28
C LEU A 162 -9.35 9.97 8.47
N GLN A 163 -9.61 8.72 8.83
CA GLN A 163 -9.13 7.54 8.12
C GLN A 163 -9.69 7.47 6.69
N LEU A 164 -10.93 7.87 6.46
CA LEU A 164 -11.52 7.91 5.13
C LEU A 164 -10.84 8.91 4.18
N ASP A 165 -10.04 9.84 4.67
CA ASP A 165 -9.29 10.85 3.89
C ASP A 165 -10.10 11.42 2.72
N MET A 166 -11.23 12.05 3.04
CA MET A 166 -12.20 12.54 2.07
C MET A 166 -11.58 13.60 1.15
N THR A 167 -11.81 13.49 -0.16
CA THR A 167 -11.15 14.33 -1.17
C THR A 167 -12.09 14.99 -2.17
N ASP A 168 -13.30 14.42 -2.39
CA ASP A 168 -14.25 14.99 -3.34
C ASP A 168 -14.75 16.36 -2.87
N ARG A 169 -14.63 17.36 -3.72
CA ARG A 169 -15.01 18.75 -3.42
C ARG A 169 -16.39 19.15 -3.90
N ASP A 170 -17.13 18.19 -4.51
CA ASP A 170 -18.39 18.48 -5.17
C ASP A 170 -19.46 17.42 -4.81
N TYR A 171 -20.31 17.05 -5.76
CA TYR A 171 -21.47 16.13 -5.58
C TYR A 171 -21.09 14.66 -5.35
N GLY A 172 -19.82 14.27 -5.53
CA GLY A 172 -19.32 12.92 -5.25
C GLY A 172 -19.11 12.62 -3.76
N TRP A 173 -19.16 13.62 -2.89
CA TRP A 173 -18.88 13.51 -1.46
C TRP A 173 -19.59 12.36 -0.75
N THR A 174 -20.93 12.30 -0.90
CA THR A 174 -21.73 11.30 -0.18
C THR A 174 -21.42 9.88 -0.65
N VAL A 175 -21.24 9.68 -1.95
CA VAL A 175 -20.88 8.38 -2.52
C VAL A 175 -19.45 8.00 -2.24
N GLU A 176 -18.51 8.96 -2.24
CA GLU A 176 -17.12 8.74 -1.85
C GLU A 176 -17.02 8.19 -0.43
N MET A 177 -17.72 8.78 0.53
CA MET A 177 -17.70 8.33 1.93
C MET A 177 -18.16 6.88 2.07
N GLN A 178 -19.24 6.49 1.39
CA GLN A 178 -19.74 5.11 1.45
C GLN A 178 -18.83 4.13 0.73
N ILE A 179 -18.23 4.50 -0.40
CA ILE A 179 -17.24 3.67 -1.10
C ILE A 179 -15.99 3.50 -0.22
N LYS A 180 -15.47 4.58 0.36
CA LYS A 180 -14.30 4.53 1.23
C LYS A 180 -14.59 3.75 2.51
N ALA A 181 -15.75 3.91 3.12
CA ALA A 181 -16.17 3.08 4.26
C ALA A 181 -16.20 1.59 3.88
N ALA A 182 -16.69 1.26 2.67
CA ALA A 182 -16.67 -0.10 2.14
C ALA A 182 -15.25 -0.64 1.95
N LEU A 183 -14.38 0.16 1.32
CA LEU A 183 -12.98 -0.20 1.06
C LEU A 183 -12.16 -0.42 2.34
N HIS A 184 -12.49 0.32 3.41
CA HIS A 184 -11.84 0.21 4.72
C HIS A 184 -12.49 -0.80 5.66
N ALA A 185 -13.48 -1.56 5.18
CA ALA A 185 -14.28 -2.45 6.02
C ALA A 185 -14.80 -1.78 7.30
N VAL A 186 -15.12 -0.46 7.22
CA VAL A 186 -15.67 0.29 8.35
C VAL A 186 -17.00 -0.32 8.76
N PRO A 187 -17.20 -0.69 10.04
CA PRO A 187 -18.50 -1.11 10.54
C PRO A 187 -19.54 -0.02 10.28
N ALA A 188 -20.48 -0.28 9.36
CA ALA A 188 -21.47 0.69 8.92
C ALA A 188 -22.85 0.07 8.79
N ASP A 189 -23.89 0.83 9.13
CA ASP A 189 -25.28 0.41 8.95
C ASP A 189 -26.17 1.61 8.57
N GLU A 190 -27.44 1.33 8.27
CA GLU A 190 -28.44 2.31 7.90
C GLU A 190 -29.66 2.28 8.83
N VAL A 191 -30.07 3.46 9.29
CA VAL A 191 -31.29 3.61 10.07
C VAL A 191 -32.35 4.35 9.26
N PRO A 192 -33.65 3.93 9.30
CA PRO A 192 -34.72 4.69 8.68
C PRO A 192 -34.86 6.07 9.30
N VAL A 193 -34.87 7.13 8.47
CA VAL A 193 -35.09 8.51 8.90
C VAL A 193 -36.22 9.16 8.14
N SER A 194 -36.91 10.09 8.78
CA SER A 194 -37.97 10.88 8.16
C SER A 194 -37.40 11.92 7.19
N TYR A 195 -38.13 12.20 6.11
CA TYR A 195 -37.68 13.16 5.11
C TYR A 195 -38.83 14.03 4.61
N ARG A 196 -38.72 15.33 4.82
CA ARG A 196 -39.77 16.32 4.45
C ARG A 196 -39.38 17.08 3.18
N LYS A 197 -40.32 17.84 2.64
CA LYS A 197 -40.01 18.75 1.54
C LYS A 197 -39.09 19.86 2.05
N ARG A 198 -38.05 20.11 1.29
CA ARG A 198 -37.12 21.21 1.57
C ARG A 198 -37.81 22.55 1.54
N GLU A 199 -37.30 23.48 2.34
CA GLU A 199 -37.62 24.91 2.23
C GLU A 199 -36.63 25.57 1.26
N GLY A 200 -37.15 26.26 0.23
CA GLY A 200 -36.33 26.90 -0.79
C GLY A 200 -36.24 26.12 -2.11
N VAL A 201 -35.33 26.55 -3.00
CA VAL A 201 -35.19 26.00 -4.37
C VAL A 201 -33.94 25.12 -4.46
N SER A 202 -34.13 23.87 -4.87
CA SER A 202 -32.99 22.95 -5.09
C SER A 202 -32.06 23.47 -6.18
N LYS A 203 -30.78 23.59 -5.84
CA LYS A 203 -29.72 24.04 -6.76
C LYS A 203 -29.17 22.90 -7.61
N VAL A 204 -29.42 21.65 -7.20
CA VAL A 204 -28.99 20.43 -7.90
C VAL A 204 -30.16 19.83 -8.67
N SER A 205 -31.22 19.37 -7.97
CA SER A 205 -32.36 18.69 -8.58
C SER A 205 -33.37 19.64 -9.24
N GLY A 206 -33.27 20.94 -9.01
CA GLY A 206 -34.11 21.96 -9.64
C GLY A 206 -33.70 22.39 -11.04
N THR A 207 -32.55 21.95 -11.56
CA THR A 207 -32.05 22.30 -12.88
C THR A 207 -31.59 21.06 -13.65
N VAL A 208 -31.89 20.99 -14.97
CA VAL A 208 -31.45 19.90 -15.84
C VAL A 208 -29.91 19.75 -15.83
N ARG A 209 -29.21 20.87 -15.82
CA ARG A 209 -27.73 20.88 -15.78
C ARG A 209 -27.16 20.33 -14.45
N GLY A 210 -27.83 20.64 -13.33
CA GLY A 210 -27.46 20.13 -12.01
C GLY A 210 -27.68 18.62 -11.88
N VAL A 211 -28.81 18.12 -12.37
CA VAL A 211 -29.14 16.67 -12.36
C VAL A 211 -28.14 15.87 -13.20
N ILE A 212 -27.83 16.34 -14.43
CA ILE A 212 -26.86 15.68 -15.30
C ILE A 212 -25.46 15.75 -14.69
N GLY A 213 -25.06 16.90 -14.14
CA GLY A 213 -23.74 17.09 -13.50
C GLY A 213 -23.56 16.19 -12.27
N ALA A 214 -24.53 16.15 -11.37
CA ALA A 214 -24.49 15.28 -10.19
C ALA A 214 -24.49 13.79 -10.59
N GLY A 215 -25.33 13.38 -11.52
CA GLY A 215 -25.38 12.00 -12.03
C GLY A 215 -24.04 11.57 -12.65
N TYR A 216 -23.46 12.42 -13.52
CA TYR A 216 -22.14 12.17 -14.10
C TYR A 216 -21.05 12.05 -13.02
N LYS A 217 -21.04 12.98 -12.05
CA LYS A 217 -20.02 12.99 -10.98
C LYS A 217 -20.15 11.75 -10.10
N ILE A 218 -21.35 11.39 -9.65
CA ILE A 218 -21.59 10.19 -8.84
C ILE A 218 -21.12 8.92 -9.59
N LEU A 219 -21.54 8.75 -10.85
CA LEU A 219 -21.15 7.59 -11.64
C LEU A 219 -19.65 7.58 -11.94
N SER A 220 -19.04 8.72 -12.28
CA SER A 220 -17.61 8.81 -12.50
C SER A 220 -16.84 8.49 -11.22
N THR A 221 -17.27 8.96 -10.05
CA THR A 221 -16.66 8.61 -8.75
C THR A 221 -16.73 7.10 -8.51
N ILE A 222 -17.90 6.45 -8.74
CA ILE A 222 -18.04 5.00 -8.60
C ILE A 222 -17.09 4.26 -9.56
N PHE A 223 -17.12 4.58 -10.86
CA PHE A 223 -16.29 3.88 -11.86
C PHE A 223 -14.81 4.16 -11.70
N LEU A 224 -14.41 5.39 -11.40
CA LEU A 224 -13.01 5.73 -11.13
C LEU A 224 -12.54 5.03 -9.85
N SER A 225 -13.33 5.03 -8.78
CA SER A 225 -12.99 4.25 -7.58
C SER A 225 -12.88 2.75 -7.90
N ALA A 226 -13.79 2.16 -8.67
CA ALA A 226 -13.71 0.75 -9.05
C ALA A 226 -12.50 0.41 -9.95
N LEU A 227 -12.08 1.34 -10.82
CA LEU A 227 -10.92 1.18 -11.70
C LEU A 227 -9.60 1.48 -11.00
N PHE A 228 -9.61 2.45 -10.08
CA PHE A 228 -8.40 2.98 -9.43
C PHE A 228 -8.34 2.69 -7.93
N SER A 229 -9.28 1.96 -7.32
CA SER A 229 -9.23 1.56 -5.89
C SER A 229 -8.04 0.64 -5.55
N LYS A 230 -7.08 0.48 -6.45
CA LYS A 230 -5.75 -0.05 -6.10
C LYS A 230 -4.81 0.97 -5.45
N HIS A 231 -5.24 2.19 -5.21
CA HIS A 231 -4.50 3.23 -4.46
C HIS A 231 -5.33 3.63 -3.24
N THR A 232 -5.30 2.90 -2.18
CA THR A 232 -4.44 2.81 -1.02
C THR A 232 -4.77 3.84 0.03
N LEU A 233 -5.67 3.45 0.89
CA LEU A 233 -5.62 3.95 2.25
C LEU A 233 -4.72 2.99 3.04
N LYS A 234 -3.79 3.54 3.80
CA LYS A 234 -2.87 2.74 4.61
C LYS A 234 -3.67 2.03 5.68
N THR A 235 -3.98 0.76 5.44
CA THR A 235 -4.78 -0.07 6.33
C THR A 235 -3.95 -0.69 7.44
N GLY A 236 -2.62 -0.75 7.24
CA GLY A 236 -1.69 -1.39 8.13
C GLY A 236 -0.49 -0.51 8.51
N LEU A 237 -0.05 -0.63 9.75
CA LEU A 237 1.19 -0.05 10.26
C LEU A 237 2.16 -1.18 10.61
N LEU A 238 3.34 -1.19 9.97
CA LEU A 238 4.44 -2.08 10.28
C LEU A 238 5.51 -1.33 11.04
N ILE A 239 5.73 -1.70 12.29
CA ILE A 239 6.64 -1.04 13.21
C ILE A 239 7.87 -1.92 13.43
N TYR A 240 9.06 -1.37 13.23
CA TYR A 240 10.31 -2.03 13.61
C TYR A 240 10.87 -1.42 14.88
N PHE A 241 11.10 -2.27 15.88
CA PHE A 241 11.81 -1.89 17.09
C PHE A 241 13.29 -2.14 16.91
N THR A 242 14.07 -1.08 16.99
CA THR A 242 15.54 -1.17 16.88
C THR A 242 16.26 -0.29 17.87
N ARG A 243 17.53 -0.62 18.13
CA ARG A 243 18.46 0.21 18.87
C ARG A 243 19.53 0.74 17.94
N PHE A 244 19.89 2.01 18.11
CA PHE A 244 21.02 2.58 17.37
C PHE A 244 22.30 1.78 17.63
N PRO A 245 23.09 1.43 16.59
CA PRO A 245 24.25 0.56 16.70
C PRO A 245 25.46 1.30 17.30
N GLU A 246 25.50 1.40 18.61
CA GLU A 246 26.56 2.03 19.36
C GLU A 246 27.54 0.99 19.91
N SER A 247 28.86 1.23 19.67
CA SER A 247 29.92 0.33 20.11
C SER A 247 29.96 0.17 21.63
N GLY A 248 29.96 -1.06 22.10
CA GLY A 248 30.06 -1.42 23.52
C GLY A 248 28.69 -1.50 24.26
N THR A 249 27.60 -0.99 23.65
CA THR A 249 26.26 -0.99 24.29
C THR A 249 25.25 -1.84 23.55
N THR A 250 25.56 -2.26 22.31
CA THR A 250 24.65 -3.02 21.43
C THR A 250 25.17 -4.45 21.25
N LYS A 251 24.26 -5.44 21.26
CA LYS A 251 24.58 -6.87 21.10
C LYS A 251 25.72 -7.31 22.03
N THR A 252 25.64 -6.95 23.30
CA THR A 252 26.73 -7.14 24.28
C THR A 252 27.15 -8.60 24.47
N ARG A 253 26.23 -9.57 24.28
CA ARG A 253 26.52 -11.01 24.34
C ARG A 253 27.44 -11.47 23.19
N LEU A 254 27.45 -10.75 22.06
CA LEU A 254 28.32 -11.03 20.92
C LEU A 254 29.69 -10.34 20.99
N ILE A 255 29.91 -9.42 21.94
CA ILE A 255 31.17 -8.72 22.10
C ILE A 255 32.37 -9.68 22.32
N PRO A 256 32.27 -10.78 23.08
CA PRO A 256 33.36 -11.73 23.22
C PRO A 256 33.82 -12.35 21.89
N ALA A 257 32.93 -12.54 20.94
CA ALA A 257 33.22 -13.15 19.63
C ALA A 257 33.64 -12.11 18.57
N LEU A 258 32.97 -10.94 18.55
CA LEU A 258 33.10 -9.95 17.47
C LEU A 258 33.85 -8.67 17.89
N GLY A 259 34.09 -8.49 19.16
CA GLY A 259 34.49 -7.21 19.71
C GLY A 259 33.35 -6.17 19.73
N PRO A 260 33.52 -5.05 20.46
CA PRO A 260 32.43 -4.07 20.61
C PRO A 260 32.06 -3.37 19.30
N VAL A 261 33.01 -3.12 18.41
CA VAL A 261 32.80 -2.52 17.09
C VAL A 261 32.09 -3.52 16.16
N GLY A 262 32.55 -4.79 16.17
CA GLY A 262 31.93 -5.85 15.34
C GLY A 262 30.49 -6.16 15.72
N ALA A 263 30.18 -6.17 17.03
CA ALA A 263 28.82 -6.36 17.53
C ALA A 263 27.87 -5.20 17.10
N ALA A 264 28.34 -3.96 17.17
CA ALA A 264 27.59 -2.81 16.69
C ALA A 264 27.40 -2.83 15.16
N GLU A 265 28.43 -3.22 14.41
CA GLU A 265 28.33 -3.34 12.95
C GLU A 265 27.37 -4.47 12.54
N LEU A 266 27.37 -5.60 13.24
CA LEU A 266 26.40 -6.65 13.05
C LEU A 266 24.96 -6.14 13.25
N GLN A 267 24.68 -5.43 14.34
CA GLN A 267 23.36 -4.80 14.56
C GLN A 267 22.98 -3.86 13.41
N ARG A 268 23.94 -3.06 12.93
CA ARG A 268 23.72 -2.17 11.78
C ARG A 268 23.27 -2.96 10.56
N GLN A 269 24.02 -4.00 10.22
CA GLN A 269 23.75 -4.83 9.04
C GLN A 269 22.45 -5.61 9.18
N MET A 270 22.18 -6.21 10.33
CA MET A 270 20.94 -6.97 10.57
C MET A 270 19.70 -6.08 10.47
N THR A 271 19.72 -4.89 11.08
CA THR A 271 18.58 -3.96 10.98
C THR A 271 18.32 -3.56 9.53
N GLN A 272 19.37 -3.20 8.79
CA GLN A 272 19.23 -2.83 7.37
C GLN A 272 18.74 -4.01 6.52
N HIS A 273 19.23 -5.21 6.78
CA HIS A 273 18.83 -6.43 6.12
C HIS A 273 17.36 -6.73 6.37
N THR A 274 16.92 -6.72 7.64
CA THR A 274 15.52 -6.96 8.02
C THR A 274 14.59 -5.96 7.34
N LEU A 275 14.86 -4.67 7.40
CA LEU A 275 14.04 -3.66 6.74
C LEU A 275 13.91 -3.89 5.23
N ARG A 276 15.01 -4.26 4.56
CA ARG A 276 15.00 -4.49 3.10
C ARG A 276 14.23 -5.72 2.68
N GLN A 277 14.17 -6.76 3.53
CA GLN A 277 13.55 -8.02 3.18
C GLN A 277 12.10 -8.16 3.64
N SER A 278 11.75 -7.55 4.78
CA SER A 278 10.49 -7.83 5.44
C SER A 278 9.40 -6.78 5.23
N ILE A 279 9.70 -5.62 4.63
CA ILE A 279 8.65 -4.66 4.24
C ILE A 279 7.83 -5.29 3.10
N PRO A 280 6.51 -5.54 3.29
CA PRO A 280 5.70 -6.16 2.25
C PRO A 280 5.52 -5.18 1.07
N PRO A 281 5.39 -5.69 -0.17
CA PRO A 281 5.16 -4.86 -1.35
C PRO A 281 3.69 -4.40 -1.44
N LEU A 282 3.17 -3.88 -0.33
CA LEU A 282 1.80 -3.38 -0.20
C LEU A 282 1.86 -1.86 -0.04
N ASP A 283 1.27 -1.15 -1.00
CA ASP A 283 1.13 0.31 -0.91
C ASP A 283 0.26 0.76 0.28
N GLU A 284 -0.51 -0.16 0.86
CA GLU A 284 -1.45 0.01 1.97
C GLU A 284 -0.79 -0.05 3.35
N VAL A 285 0.49 -0.45 3.42
CA VAL A 285 1.22 -0.58 4.67
C VAL A 285 2.20 0.57 4.82
N GLU A 286 2.08 1.30 5.92
CA GLU A 286 3.06 2.30 6.32
C GLU A 286 4.13 1.69 7.21
N THR A 287 5.38 2.10 7.01
CA THR A 287 6.50 1.60 7.80
C THR A 287 6.98 2.66 8.79
N GLN A 288 7.05 2.29 10.07
CA GLN A 288 7.56 3.11 11.15
C GLN A 288 8.76 2.44 11.85
N ILE A 289 9.79 3.20 12.15
CA ILE A 289 10.93 2.76 12.94
C ILE A 289 10.85 3.38 14.33
N ARG A 290 10.70 2.52 15.36
CA ARG A 290 10.75 2.87 16.76
C ARG A 290 12.13 2.59 17.30
N TYR A 291 12.80 3.62 17.80
CA TYR A 291 14.23 3.56 18.10
C TYR A 291 14.56 3.96 19.54
N THR A 292 15.74 3.50 19.99
CA THR A 292 16.43 3.95 21.21
C THR A 292 17.92 4.20 20.90
N GLY A 293 18.61 4.93 21.76
CA GLY A 293 20.06 5.11 21.72
C GLY A 293 20.60 6.21 20.81
N ALA A 294 19.72 6.95 20.10
CA ALA A 294 20.12 8.10 19.29
C ALA A 294 18.93 9.04 19.05
N ASP A 295 19.17 10.14 18.34
CA ASP A 295 18.14 11.07 17.91
C ASP A 295 17.59 10.73 16.50
N ARG A 296 16.50 11.39 16.11
CA ARG A 296 15.84 11.19 14.81
C ARG A 296 16.75 11.52 13.61
N PRO A 297 17.57 12.59 13.60
CA PRO A 297 18.51 12.86 12.52
C PRO A 297 19.50 11.71 12.26
N ALA A 298 20.11 11.14 13.32
CA ALA A 298 21.04 10.03 13.18
C ALA A 298 20.36 8.76 12.60
N LEU A 299 19.12 8.48 12.99
CA LEU A 299 18.36 7.37 12.41
C LEU A 299 18.03 7.60 10.93
N ARG A 300 17.67 8.82 10.54
CA ARG A 300 17.41 9.18 9.13
C ARG A 300 18.66 9.11 8.27
N GLU A 301 19.81 9.48 8.80
CA GLU A 301 21.11 9.33 8.14
C GLU A 301 21.45 7.84 7.94
N TRP A 302 21.19 7.01 8.94
CA TRP A 302 21.49 5.57 8.89
C TRP A 302 20.52 4.78 8.00
N LEU A 303 19.20 4.97 8.13
CA LEU A 303 18.15 4.13 7.53
C LEU A 303 17.36 4.81 6.41
N GLY A 304 17.69 6.06 6.09
CA GLY A 304 17.07 6.83 5.00
C GLY A 304 15.89 7.70 5.44
N PRO A 305 15.40 8.57 4.53
CA PRO A 305 14.32 9.52 4.83
C PRO A 305 12.90 8.94 4.69
N ASP A 306 12.76 7.76 4.07
CA ASP A 306 11.48 7.25 3.53
C ASP A 306 10.61 6.52 4.58
N HIS A 307 11.06 6.49 5.86
CA HIS A 307 10.33 5.87 6.96
C HIS A 307 9.80 6.90 7.95
N LEU A 308 8.73 6.56 8.65
CA LEU A 308 8.33 7.27 9.85
C LEU A 308 9.28 6.92 11.01
N TYR A 309 9.66 7.91 11.79
CA TYR A 309 10.58 7.73 12.93
C TYR A 309 9.95 8.23 14.22
N ALA A 310 9.91 7.39 15.27
CA ALA A 310 9.46 7.75 16.59
C ALA A 310 10.32 7.08 17.68
N PRO A 311 10.56 7.71 18.84
CA PRO A 311 11.22 7.05 19.96
C PRO A 311 10.33 5.92 20.51
N GLN A 312 10.94 4.88 21.08
CA GLN A 312 10.20 3.81 21.78
C GLN A 312 9.54 4.33 23.07
N GLY A 313 10.07 5.41 23.64
CA GLY A 313 9.60 5.96 24.91
C GLY A 313 10.18 5.23 26.12
N GLU A 314 9.65 5.56 27.31
CA GLU A 314 10.07 5.02 28.61
C GLU A 314 9.27 3.76 28.99
N GLY A 315 9.72 3.06 30.03
CA GLY A 315 9.11 1.84 30.53
C GLY A 315 9.82 0.56 30.09
N ASN A 316 9.31 -0.60 30.50
CA ASN A 316 9.80 -1.90 30.06
C ASN A 316 9.41 -2.17 28.59
N LEU A 317 9.81 -3.31 28.03
CA LEU A 317 9.54 -3.62 26.62
C LEU A 317 8.03 -3.70 26.33
N GLY A 318 7.24 -4.28 27.24
CA GLY A 318 5.78 -4.37 27.11
C GLY A 318 5.11 -2.99 27.07
N ASP A 319 5.50 -2.09 27.99
CA ASP A 319 4.97 -0.71 28.02
C ASP A 319 5.24 0.03 26.70
N ARG A 320 6.42 -0.19 26.11
CA ARG A 320 6.80 0.43 24.82
C ARG A 320 6.02 -0.16 23.65
N MET A 321 5.81 -1.49 23.64
CA MET A 321 5.02 -2.16 22.61
C MET A 321 3.56 -1.77 22.69
N ALA A 322 2.96 -1.79 23.89
CA ALA A 322 1.58 -1.35 24.11
C ALA A 322 1.36 0.06 23.57
N ARG A 323 2.21 1.00 24.00
CA ARG A 323 2.16 2.40 23.50
C ARG A 323 2.25 2.49 21.98
N ALA A 324 3.14 1.72 21.36
CA ALA A 324 3.31 1.75 19.91
C ALA A 324 2.07 1.27 19.17
N VAL A 325 1.40 0.23 19.69
CA VAL A 325 0.14 -0.29 19.14
C VAL A 325 -0.99 0.71 19.35
N GLU A 326 -1.16 1.22 20.57
CA GLU A 326 -2.19 2.21 20.91
C GLU A 326 -2.06 3.49 20.06
N GLU A 327 -0.84 4.00 19.90
CA GLU A 327 -0.60 5.15 19.01
C GLU A 327 -0.93 4.83 17.55
N GLY A 328 -0.65 3.61 17.08
CA GLY A 328 -1.05 3.16 15.75
C GLY A 328 -2.58 3.15 15.58
N PHE A 329 -3.30 2.57 16.52
CA PHE A 329 -4.76 2.57 16.51
C PHE A 329 -5.36 3.99 16.64
N ASN A 330 -4.76 4.86 17.46
CA ASN A 330 -5.17 6.26 17.56
C ASN A 330 -4.93 7.06 16.27
N GLN A 331 -3.98 6.64 15.43
CA GLN A 331 -3.75 7.17 14.08
C GLN A 331 -4.63 6.49 13.02
N ALA A 332 -5.61 5.70 13.46
CA ALA A 332 -6.62 5.03 12.63
C ALA A 332 -6.07 3.92 11.69
N TYR A 333 -4.95 3.27 12.04
CA TYR A 333 -4.57 2.03 11.36
C TYR A 333 -5.45 0.87 11.87
N GLY A 334 -5.98 0.08 10.96
CA GLY A 334 -6.82 -1.09 11.29
C GLY A 334 -6.02 -2.28 11.81
N LYS A 335 -4.75 -2.38 11.43
CA LYS A 335 -3.81 -3.43 11.80
C LYS A 335 -2.46 -2.84 12.16
N VAL A 336 -1.89 -3.24 13.28
CA VAL A 336 -0.56 -2.79 13.74
C VAL A 336 0.30 -4.02 14.02
N ILE A 337 1.44 -4.11 13.33
CA ILE A 337 2.41 -5.19 13.49
C ILE A 337 3.72 -4.60 13.98
N LEU A 338 4.29 -5.18 15.03
CA LEU A 338 5.61 -4.87 15.54
C LEU A 338 6.57 -6.02 15.24
N CYS A 339 7.75 -5.68 14.73
CA CYS A 339 8.84 -6.62 14.46
C CYS A 339 10.11 -6.22 15.18
N GLY A 340 10.82 -7.22 15.71
CA GLY A 340 12.23 -7.08 16.07
C GLY A 340 13.14 -7.04 14.85
N THR A 341 14.41 -6.70 15.04
CA THR A 341 15.43 -6.70 13.96
C THR A 341 16.50 -7.75 14.18
N ASP A 342 16.24 -8.73 15.05
CA ASP A 342 17.20 -9.74 15.50
C ASP A 342 17.04 -11.11 14.84
N CYS A 343 15.94 -11.32 14.08
CA CYS A 343 15.68 -12.53 13.30
C CYS A 343 15.96 -12.29 11.81
N PRO A 344 17.16 -12.64 11.32
CA PRO A 344 17.55 -12.30 9.95
C PRO A 344 16.80 -13.06 8.85
N ALA A 345 16.08 -14.13 9.20
CA ALA A 345 15.20 -14.87 8.29
C ALA A 345 13.83 -14.20 8.11
N LEU A 346 13.49 -13.16 8.88
CA LEU A 346 12.25 -12.40 8.73
C LEU A 346 12.19 -11.77 7.34
N SER A 347 11.13 -12.12 6.58
CA SER A 347 10.93 -11.70 5.19
C SER A 347 9.55 -11.08 4.97
N SER A 348 9.33 -10.51 3.80
CA SER A 348 8.04 -9.97 3.39
C SER A 348 6.90 -11.01 3.36
N ARG A 349 7.23 -12.30 3.22
CA ARG A 349 6.27 -13.39 3.35
C ARG A 349 5.65 -13.40 4.75
N HIS A 350 6.48 -13.39 5.79
CA HIS A 350 5.99 -13.42 7.19
C HIS A 350 5.16 -12.19 7.56
N THR A 351 5.57 -11.01 7.12
CA THR A 351 4.80 -9.79 7.38
C THR A 351 3.48 -9.76 6.62
N LEU A 352 3.45 -10.29 5.39
CA LEU A 352 2.20 -10.43 4.63
C LEU A 352 1.26 -11.45 5.28
N GLU A 353 1.77 -12.65 5.62
CA GLU A 353 1.01 -13.67 6.35
C GLU A 353 0.45 -13.11 7.66
N ALA A 354 1.21 -12.27 8.37
CA ALA A 354 0.72 -11.59 9.58
C ALA A 354 -0.43 -10.61 9.29
N PHE A 355 -0.34 -9.81 8.21
CA PHE A 355 -1.43 -8.92 7.82
C PHE A 355 -2.68 -9.68 7.36
N GLU A 356 -2.51 -10.80 6.66
CA GLU A 356 -3.60 -11.69 6.25
C GLU A 356 -4.25 -12.39 7.45
N ALA A 357 -3.45 -12.89 8.40
CA ALA A 357 -3.95 -13.51 9.63
C ALA A 357 -4.85 -12.56 10.44
N LEU A 358 -4.49 -11.27 10.50
CA LEU A 358 -5.28 -10.22 11.17
C LEU A 358 -6.60 -9.85 10.45
N ASP A 359 -6.95 -10.49 9.34
CA ASP A 359 -8.30 -10.39 8.75
C ASP A 359 -9.31 -11.28 9.51
N SER A 360 -8.83 -12.31 10.23
CA SER A 360 -9.68 -13.28 10.92
C SER A 360 -9.30 -13.49 12.39
N ALA A 361 -8.11 -13.09 12.82
CA ALA A 361 -7.64 -13.18 14.20
C ALA A 361 -7.40 -11.79 14.81
N ASP A 362 -7.51 -11.71 16.14
CA ASP A 362 -7.29 -10.48 16.90
C ASP A 362 -5.80 -10.22 17.15
N LEU A 363 -5.05 -11.29 17.33
CA LEU A 363 -3.62 -11.31 17.62
C LEU A 363 -2.91 -12.28 16.68
N VAL A 364 -1.75 -11.89 16.15
CA VAL A 364 -0.81 -12.77 15.46
C VAL A 364 0.53 -12.73 16.17
N LEU A 365 1.17 -13.89 16.33
CA LEU A 365 2.49 -14.03 16.94
C LEU A 365 3.41 -14.81 16.02
N GLY A 366 4.63 -14.30 15.80
CA GLY A 366 5.74 -15.00 15.15
C GLY A 366 6.77 -15.41 16.19
N PRO A 367 6.81 -16.70 16.62
CA PRO A 367 7.70 -17.17 17.68
C PRO A 367 9.18 -17.06 17.30
N ALA A 368 10.03 -16.71 18.28
CA ALA A 368 11.48 -16.80 18.16
C ALA A 368 11.99 -18.07 18.90
N SER A 369 13.15 -18.56 18.47
CA SER A 369 13.74 -19.80 19.02
C SER A 369 14.13 -19.71 20.51
N ASP A 370 14.33 -18.49 21.01
CA ASP A 370 14.68 -18.19 22.40
C ASP A 370 13.49 -18.23 23.39
N GLY A 371 12.26 -18.48 22.88
CA GLY A 371 11.01 -18.46 23.64
C GLY A 371 10.33 -17.09 23.72
N GLY A 372 10.83 -16.11 22.97
CA GLY A 372 10.19 -14.84 22.69
C GLY A 372 9.37 -14.88 21.40
N TYR A 373 9.20 -13.73 20.77
CA TYR A 373 8.61 -13.59 19.45
C TYR A 373 9.32 -12.48 18.65
N TYR A 374 9.55 -12.75 17.36
CA TYR A 374 10.13 -11.78 16.43
C TYR A 374 9.08 -10.81 15.88
N LEU A 375 7.81 -11.20 15.96
CA LEU A 375 6.68 -10.43 15.44
C LEU A 375 5.47 -10.57 16.37
N ILE A 376 4.81 -9.45 16.62
CA ILE A 376 3.49 -9.39 17.24
C ILE A 376 2.61 -8.42 16.46
N GLY A 377 1.41 -8.84 16.08
CA GLY A 377 0.45 -8.01 15.39
C GLY A 377 -0.92 -8.05 16.05
N LEU A 378 -1.61 -6.90 16.03
CA LEU A 378 -2.95 -6.76 16.58
C LEU A 378 -3.89 -6.11 15.56
N SER A 379 -5.16 -6.57 15.58
CA SER A 379 -6.26 -5.99 14.84
C SER A 379 -7.06 -5.02 15.71
N LEU A 380 -7.47 -3.88 15.13
CA LEU A 380 -8.33 -2.91 15.82
C LEU A 380 -9.68 -3.52 16.25
N HIS A 381 -10.18 -4.54 15.52
CA HIS A 381 -11.46 -5.16 15.81
C HIS A 381 -11.42 -6.06 17.06
N GLY A 382 -10.22 -6.57 17.43
CA GLY A 382 -10.10 -7.57 18.47
C GLY A 382 -9.91 -7.04 19.89
N ALA A 383 -9.28 -5.91 20.13
CA ALA A 383 -9.06 -5.43 21.50
C ALA A 383 -8.30 -4.10 21.67
N PRO A 384 -8.74 -2.96 21.21
CA PRO A 384 -8.05 -1.69 21.52
C PRO A 384 -8.03 -1.39 23.03
N GLU A 385 -9.01 -1.89 23.78
CA GLU A 385 -9.12 -1.69 25.23
C GLU A 385 -8.24 -2.63 26.06
N HIS A 386 -7.66 -3.68 25.45
CA HIS A 386 -6.90 -4.72 26.15
C HIS A 386 -5.41 -4.80 25.77
N VAL A 387 -4.91 -3.87 24.94
CA VAL A 387 -3.51 -3.90 24.48
C VAL A 387 -2.52 -3.96 25.64
N SER A 388 -2.69 -3.09 26.64
CA SER A 388 -1.82 -3.09 27.83
C SER A 388 -1.93 -4.37 28.65
N SER A 389 -3.14 -4.97 28.76
CA SER A 389 -3.37 -6.21 29.48
C SER A 389 -2.67 -7.43 28.86
N LEU A 390 -2.41 -7.41 27.56
CA LEU A 390 -1.68 -8.45 26.85
C LEU A 390 -0.23 -8.56 27.35
N PHE A 391 0.38 -7.45 27.73
CA PHE A 391 1.78 -7.36 28.18
C PHE A 391 1.95 -7.34 29.69
N GLU A 392 0.85 -7.41 30.46
CA GLU A 392 0.88 -7.34 31.91
C GLU A 392 1.56 -8.56 32.53
N GLY A 393 2.53 -8.34 33.42
CA GLY A 393 3.21 -9.39 34.17
C GLY A 393 4.12 -10.29 33.34
N VAL A 394 4.46 -9.89 32.07
CA VAL A 394 5.39 -10.64 31.23
C VAL A 394 6.83 -10.43 31.72
N GLU A 395 7.55 -11.52 31.97
CA GLU A 395 8.97 -11.53 32.36
C GLU A 395 9.87 -11.40 31.13
N TRP A 396 10.11 -10.16 30.69
CA TRP A 396 10.89 -9.86 29.50
C TRP A 396 12.31 -10.40 29.54
N SER A 397 12.85 -10.78 28.37
CA SER A 397 14.18 -11.36 28.18
C SER A 397 14.35 -12.76 28.82
N THR A 398 13.26 -13.52 28.93
CA THR A 398 13.24 -14.92 29.34
C THR A 398 12.57 -15.80 28.29
N ALA A 399 12.82 -17.10 28.34
CA ALA A 399 12.16 -18.07 27.46
C ALA A 399 10.65 -18.25 27.72
N ALA A 400 10.11 -17.60 28.74
CA ALA A 400 8.69 -17.66 29.11
C ALA A 400 7.81 -16.58 28.45
N VAL A 401 8.39 -15.65 27.73
CA VAL A 401 7.69 -14.48 27.15
C VAL A 401 6.51 -14.89 26.27
N LEU A 402 6.72 -15.79 25.31
CA LEU A 402 5.67 -16.27 24.42
C LEU A 402 4.53 -16.94 25.20
N GLU A 403 4.85 -17.87 26.10
CA GLU A 403 3.85 -18.58 26.88
C GLU A 403 3.04 -17.65 27.78
N GLN A 404 3.69 -16.66 28.41
CA GLN A 404 3.02 -15.68 29.26
C GLN A 404 2.10 -14.75 28.43
N THR A 405 2.52 -14.34 27.24
CA THR A 405 1.69 -13.54 26.33
C THR A 405 0.47 -14.34 25.84
N LEU A 406 0.64 -15.61 25.50
CA LEU A 406 -0.48 -16.50 25.12
C LEU A 406 -1.49 -16.69 26.26
N ARG A 407 -1.01 -16.88 27.51
CA ARG A 407 -1.89 -16.95 28.68
C ARG A 407 -2.67 -15.65 28.91
N ASN A 408 -2.04 -14.51 28.69
CA ASN A 408 -2.72 -13.22 28.75
C ASN A 408 -3.78 -13.08 27.66
N ALA A 409 -3.49 -13.50 26.41
CA ALA A 409 -4.44 -13.50 25.32
C ALA A 409 -5.67 -14.39 25.63
N GLU A 410 -5.45 -15.59 26.15
CA GLU A 410 -6.53 -16.47 26.60
C GLU A 410 -7.37 -15.83 27.72
N ARG A 411 -6.72 -15.20 28.73
CA ARG A 411 -7.39 -14.51 29.85
C ARG A 411 -8.31 -13.39 29.39
N ILE A 412 -7.92 -12.61 28.34
CA ILE A 412 -8.72 -11.52 27.80
C ILE A 412 -9.65 -11.97 26.66
N GLY A 413 -9.58 -13.25 26.26
CA GLY A 413 -10.54 -13.88 25.34
C GLY A 413 -10.36 -13.50 23.86
N ILE A 414 -9.13 -13.09 23.43
CA ILE A 414 -8.83 -12.78 22.05
C ILE A 414 -8.32 -14.00 21.27
N SER A 415 -8.66 -14.06 19.99
CA SER A 415 -8.20 -15.10 19.08
C SER A 415 -6.74 -14.89 18.66
N VAL A 416 -5.97 -15.98 18.59
CA VAL A 416 -4.53 -15.94 18.28
C VAL A 416 -4.22 -16.81 17.08
N GLU A 417 -3.48 -16.27 16.12
CA GLU A 417 -2.86 -17.01 15.01
C GLU A 417 -1.35 -17.03 15.19
N MET A 418 -0.73 -18.19 14.88
CA MET A 418 0.71 -18.41 15.05
C MET A 418 1.39 -18.54 13.70
N LEU A 419 2.48 -17.79 13.49
CA LEU A 419 3.35 -17.94 12.33
C LEU A 419 4.45 -18.98 12.59
N GLU A 420 5.27 -19.26 11.57
CA GLU A 420 6.41 -20.17 11.75
C GLU A 420 7.45 -19.60 12.73
N THR A 421 8.16 -20.48 13.42
CA THR A 421 9.23 -20.09 14.35
C THR A 421 10.50 -19.74 13.59
N LEU A 422 11.10 -18.59 13.90
CA LEU A 422 12.39 -18.15 13.35
C LEU A 422 13.49 -18.16 14.41
N ALA A 423 14.74 -18.33 13.94
CA ALA A 423 15.91 -18.18 14.78
C ALA A 423 16.33 -16.72 14.88
N ASP A 424 16.61 -16.27 16.08
CA ASP A 424 17.21 -14.99 16.39
C ASP A 424 18.75 -15.09 16.49
N VAL A 425 19.44 -13.95 16.57
CA VAL A 425 20.90 -13.88 16.66
C VAL A 425 21.29 -13.05 17.87
N ASP A 426 21.48 -13.72 19.00
CA ASP A 426 21.84 -13.09 20.27
C ASP A 426 23.15 -13.62 20.88
N GLU A 427 23.56 -14.84 20.55
CA GLU A 427 24.77 -15.48 21.06
C GLU A 427 25.73 -15.87 19.93
N PRO A 428 27.02 -16.15 20.20
CA PRO A 428 27.99 -16.49 19.17
C PRO A 428 27.62 -17.65 18.25
N ASP A 429 26.94 -18.66 18.79
CA ASP A 429 26.51 -19.83 18.03
C ASP A 429 25.38 -19.50 17.02
N ASP A 430 24.67 -18.40 17.22
CA ASP A 430 23.58 -17.96 16.36
C ASP A 430 24.09 -17.24 15.09
N LEU A 431 25.38 -16.87 15.04
CA LEU A 431 25.97 -16.18 13.88
C LEU A 431 25.80 -16.98 12.58
N GLN A 432 25.71 -18.31 12.67
CA GLN A 432 25.40 -19.16 11.53
C GLN A 432 24.04 -18.83 10.87
N HIS A 433 23.04 -18.37 11.64
CA HIS A 433 21.72 -17.97 11.14
C HIS A 433 21.82 -16.67 10.32
N TRP A 434 22.66 -15.75 10.79
CA TRP A 434 22.98 -14.53 10.04
C TRP A 434 23.65 -14.83 8.70
N ASP A 435 24.70 -15.69 8.72
CA ASP A 435 25.42 -16.04 7.50
C ASP A 435 24.53 -16.72 6.47
N ARG A 436 23.66 -17.65 6.91
CA ARG A 436 22.69 -18.31 6.03
C ARG A 436 21.67 -17.34 5.43
N ALA A 437 21.11 -16.46 6.24
CA ALA A 437 20.12 -15.48 5.77
C ALA A 437 20.73 -14.52 4.75
N ARG A 438 21.94 -14.04 5.01
CA ARG A 438 22.68 -13.15 4.10
C ARG A 438 23.02 -13.84 2.77
N GLU A 439 23.44 -15.10 2.83
CA GLU A 439 23.72 -15.92 1.64
C GLU A 439 22.44 -16.13 0.82
N ALA A 440 21.32 -16.47 1.47
CA ALA A 440 20.02 -16.68 0.80
C ALA A 440 19.55 -15.41 0.08
N ALA A 441 19.80 -14.24 0.65
CA ALA A 441 19.39 -12.93 0.11
C ALA A 441 20.38 -12.32 -0.90
N ARG A 442 21.49 -12.98 -1.19
CA ARG A 442 22.54 -12.46 -2.08
C ARG A 442 22.04 -12.37 -3.51
N LEU A 443 22.07 -11.18 -4.08
CA LEU A 443 21.59 -10.87 -5.43
C LEU A 443 22.75 -10.67 -6.40
N SER A 444 22.75 -11.40 -7.52
CA SER A 444 23.63 -11.19 -8.65
C SER A 444 22.89 -10.64 -9.85
N VAL A 445 23.40 -9.54 -10.42
CA VAL A 445 22.88 -8.91 -11.64
C VAL A 445 23.74 -9.37 -12.82
N ILE A 446 23.14 -10.04 -13.78
CA ILE A 446 23.79 -10.57 -14.97
C ILE A 446 23.45 -9.71 -16.19
N ILE A 447 24.49 -9.21 -16.85
CA ILE A 447 24.36 -8.27 -17.98
C ILE A 447 25.06 -8.86 -19.20
N PRO A 448 24.33 -9.40 -20.20
CA PRO A 448 24.91 -9.82 -21.46
C PRO A 448 25.29 -8.60 -22.29
N VAL A 449 26.53 -8.53 -22.78
CA VAL A 449 27.03 -7.42 -23.59
C VAL A 449 27.71 -7.92 -24.87
N TRP A 450 27.51 -7.18 -25.97
CA TRP A 450 28.25 -7.30 -27.23
C TRP A 450 28.21 -5.97 -27.95
N ASN A 451 29.33 -5.21 -27.92
CA ASN A 451 29.43 -3.87 -28.46
C ASN A 451 28.37 -2.90 -27.89
N GLU A 452 28.36 -2.72 -26.57
CA GLU A 452 27.39 -1.89 -25.82
C GLU A 452 28.09 -0.72 -25.10
N ALA A 453 29.23 -0.22 -25.63
CA ALA A 453 30.02 0.86 -24.99
C ALA A 453 29.20 2.12 -24.70
N GLU A 454 28.20 2.40 -25.54
CA GLU A 454 27.35 3.58 -25.41
C GLU A 454 26.37 3.50 -24.22
N TYR A 455 25.91 2.30 -23.84
CA TYR A 455 24.81 2.11 -22.87
C TYR A 455 25.28 1.57 -21.52
N ILE A 456 26.24 0.65 -21.52
CA ILE A 456 26.64 -0.08 -20.30
C ILE A 456 27.13 0.85 -19.17
N GLY A 457 27.70 2.00 -19.51
CA GLY A 457 28.22 2.97 -18.54
C GLY A 457 27.12 3.48 -17.59
N ALA A 458 26.00 3.96 -18.14
CA ALA A 458 24.89 4.51 -17.37
C ALA A 458 24.21 3.45 -16.46
N LEU A 459 24.11 2.21 -16.95
CA LEU A 459 23.62 1.10 -16.13
C LEU A 459 24.55 0.82 -14.96
N LEU A 460 25.86 0.71 -15.20
CA LEU A 460 26.83 0.45 -14.14
C LEU A 460 26.87 1.58 -13.11
N ASP A 461 26.72 2.84 -13.52
CA ASP A 461 26.63 3.99 -12.61
C ASP A 461 25.40 3.86 -11.70
N THR A 462 24.28 3.40 -12.22
CA THR A 462 23.07 3.13 -11.43
C THR A 462 23.30 2.00 -10.43
N LEU A 463 23.96 0.90 -10.83
CA LEU A 463 24.21 -0.27 -10.00
C LEU A 463 25.25 -0.02 -8.89
N GLN A 464 26.21 0.90 -9.08
CA GLN A 464 27.20 1.25 -8.06
C GLN A 464 26.61 1.85 -6.77
N HIS A 465 25.39 2.40 -6.83
CA HIS A 465 24.68 2.87 -5.65
C HIS A 465 24.12 1.74 -4.77
N CYS A 466 24.28 0.47 -5.19
CA CYS A 466 23.81 -0.71 -4.48
C CYS A 466 25.00 -1.63 -4.11
N PRO A 467 25.79 -1.33 -3.07
CA PRO A 467 27.03 -2.06 -2.75
C PRO A 467 26.81 -3.53 -2.35
N GLU A 468 25.59 -3.96 -2.12
CA GLU A 468 25.23 -5.31 -1.66
C GLU A 468 24.88 -6.27 -2.78
N ILE A 469 25.06 -5.88 -4.02
CA ILE A 469 24.82 -6.73 -5.19
C ILE A 469 26.14 -7.16 -5.80
N GLU A 470 26.13 -8.34 -6.42
CA GLU A 470 27.19 -8.75 -7.33
C GLU A 470 26.80 -8.37 -8.77
N VAL A 471 27.69 -7.74 -9.51
CA VAL A 471 27.47 -7.42 -10.93
C VAL A 471 28.40 -8.27 -11.80
N VAL A 472 27.78 -9.05 -12.70
CA VAL A 472 28.49 -9.94 -13.64
C VAL A 472 28.14 -9.52 -15.07
N VAL A 473 29.14 -9.06 -15.79
CA VAL A 473 29.04 -8.71 -17.23
C VAL A 473 29.52 -9.89 -18.05
N ALA A 474 28.61 -10.47 -18.85
CA ALA A 474 28.92 -11.59 -19.73
C ALA A 474 29.18 -11.09 -21.16
N ASP A 475 30.44 -11.03 -21.55
CA ASP A 475 30.88 -10.49 -22.83
C ASP A 475 30.90 -11.54 -23.94
N GLY A 476 30.20 -11.28 -25.04
CA GLY A 476 30.13 -12.09 -26.24
C GLY A 476 31.23 -11.82 -27.27
N GLY A 477 32.39 -11.31 -26.84
CA GLY A 477 33.51 -10.95 -27.70
C GLY A 477 33.36 -9.54 -28.30
N SER A 478 33.14 -8.53 -27.46
CA SER A 478 33.08 -7.13 -27.87
C SER A 478 34.40 -6.66 -28.47
N THR A 479 34.30 -5.85 -29.54
CA THR A 479 35.44 -5.29 -30.28
C THR A 479 35.52 -3.77 -30.15
N ASP A 480 34.53 -3.15 -29.51
CA ASP A 480 34.47 -1.73 -29.20
C ASP A 480 35.04 -1.42 -27.80
N ALA A 481 34.76 -0.23 -27.28
CA ALA A 481 35.19 0.20 -25.96
C ALA A 481 34.40 -0.42 -24.77
N THR A 482 33.48 -1.39 -25.00
CA THR A 482 32.60 -1.95 -23.97
C THR A 482 33.37 -2.38 -22.73
N LEU A 483 34.42 -3.21 -22.89
CA LEU A 483 35.19 -3.70 -21.75
C LEU A 483 36.01 -2.61 -21.06
N ALA A 484 36.46 -1.62 -21.80
CA ALA A 484 37.15 -0.45 -21.24
C ALA A 484 36.18 0.40 -20.35
N VAL A 485 34.93 0.55 -20.82
CA VAL A 485 33.86 1.22 -20.05
C VAL A 485 33.49 0.40 -18.81
N VAL A 486 33.41 -0.93 -18.87
CA VAL A 486 33.15 -1.78 -17.70
C VAL A 486 34.25 -1.60 -16.64
N GLY A 487 35.52 -1.64 -17.05
CA GLY A 487 36.66 -1.48 -16.16
C GLY A 487 36.62 -2.45 -14.95
N ASN A 488 36.74 -1.92 -13.76
CA ASN A 488 36.70 -2.67 -12.49
C ASN A 488 35.33 -2.61 -11.78
N ARG A 489 34.29 -2.06 -12.44
CA ARG A 489 32.96 -1.88 -11.85
C ARG A 489 32.12 -3.17 -11.81
N ALA A 490 32.52 -4.18 -12.55
CA ALA A 490 31.84 -5.47 -12.60
C ALA A 490 32.81 -6.61 -12.86
N ARG A 491 32.43 -7.82 -12.44
CA ARG A 491 33.14 -9.04 -12.83
C ARG A 491 32.82 -9.37 -14.29
N VAL A 492 33.85 -9.44 -15.12
CA VAL A 492 33.70 -9.81 -16.54
C VAL A 492 33.87 -11.32 -16.72
N VAL A 493 32.95 -11.94 -17.49
CA VAL A 493 32.97 -13.34 -17.90
C VAL A 493 32.93 -13.39 -19.42
N GLN A 494 33.87 -14.09 -20.03
CA GLN A 494 33.87 -14.33 -21.49
C GLN A 494 32.92 -15.47 -21.86
N SER A 495 32.16 -15.26 -22.93
CA SER A 495 31.20 -16.24 -23.48
C SER A 495 31.22 -16.24 -25.00
N GLU A 496 30.73 -17.28 -25.60
CA GLU A 496 30.36 -17.25 -27.02
C GLU A 496 29.23 -16.21 -27.23
N ARG A 497 29.22 -15.66 -28.43
CA ARG A 497 28.20 -14.70 -28.84
C ARG A 497 26.83 -15.35 -28.91
N GLY A 498 25.87 -14.83 -28.19
CA GLY A 498 24.48 -15.27 -28.14
C GLY A 498 23.88 -14.97 -26.79
N ARG A 499 22.76 -14.24 -26.79
CA ARG A 499 22.18 -13.72 -25.53
C ARG A 499 21.95 -14.82 -24.49
N ALA A 500 21.39 -15.97 -24.88
CA ALA A 500 21.20 -17.11 -23.99
C ALA A 500 22.52 -17.65 -23.44
N LEU A 501 23.56 -17.77 -24.29
CA LEU A 501 24.87 -18.27 -23.91
C LEU A 501 25.53 -17.33 -22.90
N GLN A 502 25.47 -16.04 -23.16
CA GLN A 502 26.02 -14.98 -22.27
C GLN A 502 25.29 -14.96 -20.92
N MET A 503 23.94 -14.97 -20.92
CA MET A 503 23.16 -14.99 -19.68
C MET A 503 23.44 -16.26 -18.85
N ASN A 504 23.56 -17.43 -19.50
CA ASN A 504 23.89 -18.66 -18.83
C ASN A 504 25.31 -18.66 -18.28
N ALA A 505 26.30 -18.17 -19.04
CA ALA A 505 27.70 -18.07 -18.58
C ALA A 505 27.82 -17.09 -17.38
N GLY A 506 27.12 -15.96 -17.45
CA GLY A 506 27.06 -14.99 -16.36
C GLY A 506 26.41 -15.58 -15.10
N ALA A 507 25.28 -16.27 -15.23
CA ALA A 507 24.59 -16.89 -14.11
C ALA A 507 25.40 -18.03 -13.46
N ALA A 508 26.10 -18.85 -14.28
CA ALA A 508 26.99 -19.88 -13.77
C ALA A 508 28.19 -19.36 -13.01
N ALA A 509 28.72 -18.17 -13.40
CA ALA A 509 29.80 -17.51 -12.72
C ALA A 509 29.38 -16.68 -11.49
N ALA A 510 28.12 -16.30 -11.43
CA ALA A 510 27.55 -15.53 -10.33
C ALA A 510 27.52 -16.34 -9.01
N THR A 511 27.59 -15.65 -7.88
CA THR A 511 27.63 -16.28 -6.55
C THR A 511 26.33 -16.11 -5.74
N GLY A 512 25.43 -15.21 -6.18
CA GLY A 512 24.18 -14.97 -5.48
C GLY A 512 23.13 -16.04 -5.68
N ASN A 513 22.27 -16.25 -4.69
CA ASN A 513 21.13 -17.16 -4.74
C ASN A 513 19.93 -16.56 -5.45
N LEU A 514 19.91 -15.24 -5.62
CA LEU A 514 18.94 -14.51 -6.43
C LEU A 514 19.64 -14.00 -7.69
N LEU A 515 19.02 -14.19 -8.84
CA LEU A 515 19.57 -13.82 -10.15
C LEU A 515 18.65 -12.80 -10.81
N LEU A 516 19.20 -11.68 -11.25
CA LEU A 516 18.52 -10.67 -12.06
C LEU A 516 19.24 -10.53 -13.40
N PHE A 517 18.51 -10.67 -14.49
CA PHE A 517 19.02 -10.52 -15.85
C PHE A 517 18.57 -9.17 -16.42
N LEU A 518 19.54 -8.31 -16.77
CA LEU A 518 19.30 -6.98 -17.34
C LEU A 518 20.01 -6.83 -18.68
N HIS A 519 19.37 -6.19 -19.64
CA HIS A 519 20.04 -5.75 -20.85
C HIS A 519 20.93 -4.53 -20.56
N ALA A 520 21.99 -4.32 -21.33
CA ALA A 520 22.93 -3.22 -21.13
C ALA A 520 22.29 -1.82 -21.26
N ASP A 521 21.16 -1.73 -21.94
CA ASP A 521 20.37 -0.51 -22.17
C ASP A 521 19.09 -0.43 -21.30
N THR A 522 19.02 -1.21 -20.23
CA THR A 522 17.85 -1.27 -19.36
C THR A 522 18.25 -0.91 -17.91
N CYS A 523 17.75 0.22 -17.41
CA CYS A 523 17.98 0.67 -16.04
C CYS A 523 16.82 0.20 -15.13
N PRO A 524 17.10 -0.56 -14.05
CA PRO A 524 16.09 -0.95 -13.07
C PRO A 524 15.68 0.24 -12.18
N PRO A 525 14.55 0.15 -11.45
CA PRO A 525 14.19 1.14 -10.43
C PRO A 525 15.24 1.17 -9.30
N ARG A 526 15.40 2.31 -8.63
CA ARG A 526 16.46 2.48 -7.60
C ARG A 526 16.39 1.48 -6.45
N ASP A 527 15.19 1.05 -6.08
CA ASP A 527 14.90 0.11 -5.00
C ASP A 527 14.83 -1.36 -5.46
N PHE A 528 15.30 -1.66 -6.68
CA PHE A 528 15.20 -2.99 -7.29
C PHE A 528 15.76 -4.13 -6.40
N PRO A 529 16.85 -3.98 -5.63
CA PRO A 529 17.33 -5.09 -4.82
C PRO A 529 16.35 -5.51 -3.73
N ALA A 530 15.68 -4.53 -3.11
CA ALA A 530 14.65 -4.80 -2.12
C ALA A 530 13.41 -5.46 -2.77
N ARG A 531 12.96 -4.93 -3.91
CA ARG A 531 11.81 -5.49 -4.66
C ARG A 531 12.03 -6.93 -5.12
N VAL A 532 13.22 -7.22 -5.63
CA VAL A 532 13.58 -8.60 -6.03
C VAL A 532 13.52 -9.55 -4.84
N ARG A 533 14.13 -9.17 -3.71
CA ARG A 533 14.12 -9.99 -2.48
C ARG A 533 12.71 -10.20 -1.94
N GLN A 534 11.91 -9.14 -1.89
CA GLN A 534 10.52 -9.18 -1.44
C GLN A 534 9.67 -10.18 -2.25
N VAL A 535 9.77 -10.13 -3.57
CA VAL A 535 8.99 -11.01 -4.45
C VAL A 535 9.48 -12.45 -4.37
N LEU A 536 10.80 -12.67 -4.36
CA LEU A 536 11.38 -14.01 -4.31
C LEU A 536 11.39 -14.65 -2.91
N ALA A 537 10.94 -13.94 -1.88
CA ALA A 537 10.68 -14.50 -0.56
C ALA A 537 9.51 -15.49 -0.56
N PHE A 538 8.63 -15.42 -1.55
CA PHE A 538 7.51 -16.35 -1.70
C PHE A 538 7.92 -17.59 -2.51
N ASP A 539 7.83 -18.78 -1.92
CA ASP A 539 8.19 -20.05 -2.58
C ASP A 539 7.31 -20.34 -3.81
N SER A 540 6.07 -19.86 -3.78
CA SER A 540 5.14 -19.98 -4.92
C SER A 540 5.57 -19.17 -6.15
N VAL A 541 6.47 -18.19 -6.01
CA VAL A 541 6.96 -17.36 -7.12
C VAL A 541 8.14 -18.05 -7.82
N ALA A 542 7.95 -18.41 -9.07
CA ALA A 542 8.99 -19.00 -9.89
C ALA A 542 9.85 -17.95 -10.62
N LEU A 543 9.26 -16.81 -11.00
CA LEU A 543 9.95 -15.75 -11.74
C LEU A 543 9.25 -14.41 -11.53
N GLY A 544 10.03 -13.34 -11.43
CA GLY A 544 9.56 -11.98 -11.41
C GLY A 544 10.11 -11.13 -12.56
N ALA A 545 9.46 -10.02 -12.85
CA ALA A 545 9.89 -8.99 -13.79
C ALA A 545 9.40 -7.62 -13.33
N PHE A 546 10.04 -6.56 -13.80
CA PHE A 546 9.57 -5.19 -13.61
C PHE A 546 8.53 -4.79 -14.67
N ALA A 547 7.80 -3.71 -14.44
CA ALA A 547 7.04 -3.09 -15.51
C ALA A 547 7.98 -2.52 -16.57
N LEU A 548 7.54 -2.54 -17.84
CA LEU A 548 8.28 -1.91 -18.93
C LEU A 548 8.02 -0.41 -18.95
N GLN A 549 9.07 0.38 -19.00
CA GLN A 549 9.08 1.76 -19.41
C GLN A 549 10.05 1.92 -20.59
N ILE A 550 9.65 2.64 -21.62
CA ILE A 550 10.50 2.91 -22.79
C ILE A 550 10.90 4.38 -22.69
N ASP A 551 12.21 4.64 -22.74
CA ASP A 551 12.75 6.00 -22.76
C ASP A 551 12.33 6.72 -24.04
N GLY A 552 11.84 7.97 -23.90
CA GLY A 552 11.41 8.82 -25.01
C GLY A 552 10.06 9.48 -24.81
N ASP A 553 9.88 10.64 -25.51
CA ASP A 553 8.71 11.52 -25.34
C ASP A 553 7.48 11.10 -26.14
N SER A 554 7.60 10.07 -27.00
CA SER A 554 6.52 9.64 -27.88
C SER A 554 5.32 9.08 -27.13
N ARG A 555 4.12 9.63 -27.39
CA ARG A 555 2.87 9.08 -26.87
C ARG A 555 2.66 7.62 -27.28
N LEU A 556 3.13 7.25 -28.47
CA LEU A 556 2.99 5.89 -28.99
C LEU A 556 3.86 4.89 -28.22
N LEU A 557 5.10 5.25 -27.85
CA LEU A 557 5.95 4.41 -27.00
C LEU A 557 5.33 4.19 -25.61
N ARG A 558 4.71 5.21 -25.02
CA ARG A 558 3.96 5.06 -23.76
C ARG A 558 2.76 4.10 -23.89
N TRP A 559 2.06 4.11 -25.02
CA TRP A 559 0.98 3.16 -25.31
C TRP A 559 1.50 1.74 -25.47
N ILE A 560 2.63 1.55 -26.15
CA ILE A 560 3.29 0.25 -26.34
C ILE A 560 3.72 -0.31 -24.99
N ALA A 561 4.36 0.48 -24.14
CA ALA A 561 4.76 0.07 -22.79
C ALA A 561 3.54 -0.34 -21.95
N ARG A 562 2.44 0.42 -21.97
CA ARG A 562 1.19 0.06 -21.28
C ARG A 562 0.60 -1.26 -21.78
N ALA A 563 0.56 -1.46 -23.10
CA ALA A 563 0.07 -2.71 -23.69
C ALA A 563 0.96 -3.91 -23.33
N ALA A 564 2.28 -3.74 -23.32
CA ALA A 564 3.24 -4.76 -22.91
C ALA A 564 3.06 -5.11 -21.42
N ASN A 565 2.87 -4.12 -20.54
CA ASN A 565 2.62 -4.33 -19.10
C ASN A 565 1.29 -5.04 -18.87
N LEU A 566 0.22 -4.66 -19.56
CA LEU A 566 -1.06 -5.34 -19.48
C LEU A 566 -0.95 -6.81 -19.89
N ARG A 567 -0.30 -7.09 -21.04
CA ARG A 567 -0.01 -8.45 -21.49
C ARG A 567 0.80 -9.22 -20.44
N SER A 568 1.88 -8.63 -19.95
CA SER A 568 2.79 -9.22 -18.97
C SER A 568 2.05 -9.65 -17.69
N ARG A 569 1.15 -8.80 -17.19
CA ARG A 569 0.35 -9.10 -16.00
C ARG A 569 -0.77 -10.10 -16.25
N TRP A 570 -1.55 -9.93 -17.29
CA TRP A 570 -2.73 -10.76 -17.53
C TRP A 570 -2.37 -12.15 -18.07
N LEU A 571 -1.35 -12.23 -18.91
CA LEU A 571 -0.91 -13.49 -19.50
C LEU A 571 0.33 -14.08 -18.81
N SER A 572 0.87 -13.40 -17.78
CA SER A 572 2.11 -13.80 -17.09
C SER A 572 3.26 -14.10 -18.06
N THR A 573 3.49 -13.19 -19.03
CA THR A 573 4.48 -13.33 -20.10
C THR A 573 5.36 -12.08 -20.23
N PRO A 574 6.17 -11.73 -19.19
CA PRO A 574 7.18 -10.69 -19.31
C PRO A 574 8.27 -11.08 -20.32
N TYR A 575 8.97 -10.07 -20.86
CA TYR A 575 10.11 -10.24 -21.75
C TYR A 575 11.41 -9.79 -21.06
N GLY A 576 12.56 -10.10 -21.68
CA GLY A 576 13.87 -9.79 -21.13
C GLY A 576 14.15 -8.29 -20.90
N ASP A 577 13.53 -7.41 -21.69
CA ASP A 577 13.60 -5.96 -21.53
C ASP A 577 12.89 -5.43 -20.25
N GLN A 578 12.17 -6.29 -19.55
CA GLN A 578 11.54 -6.01 -18.26
C GLN A 578 12.42 -6.40 -17.06
N GLY A 579 13.65 -6.89 -17.28
CA GLY A 579 14.52 -7.37 -16.20
C GLY A 579 13.93 -8.59 -15.49
N LEU A 580 14.28 -9.77 -15.96
CA LEU A 580 13.79 -11.03 -15.40
C LEU A 580 14.61 -11.42 -14.17
N PHE A 581 13.94 -11.82 -13.08
CA PHE A 581 14.62 -12.28 -11.88
C PHE A 581 13.96 -13.53 -11.28
N LEU A 582 14.79 -14.42 -10.74
CA LEU A 582 14.36 -15.69 -10.14
C LEU A 582 15.42 -16.20 -9.17
N ARG A 583 15.04 -17.21 -8.36
CA ARG A 583 16.00 -17.92 -7.51
C ARG A 583 16.91 -18.79 -8.36
N ARG A 584 18.18 -18.93 -7.95
CA ARG A 584 19.18 -19.78 -8.61
C ARG A 584 18.70 -21.23 -8.76
N GLU A 585 18.11 -21.82 -7.72
CA GLU A 585 17.57 -23.16 -7.73
C GLU A 585 16.51 -23.38 -8.83
N ILE A 586 15.65 -22.36 -9.07
CA ILE A 586 14.66 -22.39 -10.15
C ILE A 586 15.36 -22.32 -11.51
N TRP A 587 16.36 -21.42 -11.66
CA TRP A 587 17.13 -21.29 -12.90
C TRP A 587 17.86 -22.58 -13.23
N GLU A 588 18.54 -23.23 -12.29
CA GLU A 588 19.23 -24.52 -12.43
C GLU A 588 18.23 -25.64 -12.75
N GLY A 589 17.11 -25.71 -12.02
CA GLY A 589 16.05 -26.68 -12.23
C GLY A 589 15.35 -26.58 -13.60
N LEU A 590 15.43 -25.39 -14.26
CA LEU A 590 14.95 -25.16 -15.62
C LEU A 590 16.02 -25.47 -16.68
N GLY A 591 17.29 -25.67 -16.29
CA GLY A 591 18.43 -25.85 -17.19
C GLY A 591 18.92 -24.53 -17.82
N GLY A 592 18.60 -23.38 -17.20
CA GLY A 592 18.97 -22.06 -17.70
C GLY A 592 18.12 -21.55 -18.86
N PHE A 593 18.63 -20.53 -19.55
CA PHE A 593 18.02 -20.05 -20.80
C PHE A 593 18.24 -21.05 -21.93
N PRO A 594 17.19 -21.45 -22.64
CA PRO A 594 17.36 -22.31 -23.81
C PRO A 594 18.14 -21.55 -24.90
N VAL A 595 19.12 -22.28 -25.54
CA VAL A 595 19.96 -21.71 -26.59
C VAL A 595 19.14 -21.59 -27.87
N LEU A 596 18.46 -20.47 -28.02
CA LEU A 596 17.62 -20.13 -29.17
C LEU A 596 18.17 -18.87 -29.86
N PRO A 597 17.99 -18.72 -31.17
CA PRO A 597 18.41 -17.52 -31.88
C PRO A 597 17.60 -16.29 -31.52
N ILE A 598 16.39 -16.48 -30.96
CA ILE A 598 15.46 -15.44 -30.45
C ILE A 598 14.44 -16.07 -29.51
N LEU A 599 13.81 -15.31 -28.63
CA LEU A 599 12.76 -15.74 -27.68
C LEU A 599 13.27 -16.66 -26.56
N GLU A 600 14.53 -16.61 -26.24
CA GLU A 600 15.14 -17.32 -25.12
C GLU A 600 14.50 -16.94 -23.78
N ASP A 601 14.16 -15.65 -23.62
CA ASP A 601 13.47 -15.06 -22.48
C ASP A 601 12.02 -15.56 -22.36
N TYR A 602 11.25 -15.48 -23.46
CA TYR A 602 9.89 -16.00 -23.50
C TYR A 602 9.83 -17.51 -23.19
N ALA A 603 10.79 -18.28 -23.71
CA ALA A 603 10.86 -19.72 -23.48
C ALA A 603 11.17 -20.03 -22.00
N LEU A 604 12.08 -19.29 -21.36
CA LEU A 604 12.35 -19.39 -19.92
C LEU A 604 11.09 -19.06 -19.10
N VAL A 605 10.44 -17.94 -19.40
CA VAL A 605 9.20 -17.53 -18.70
C VAL A 605 8.12 -18.59 -18.82
N ARG A 606 7.94 -19.18 -20.02
CA ARG A 606 6.97 -20.27 -20.24
C ARG A 606 7.31 -21.53 -19.44
N ALA A 607 8.59 -21.83 -19.28
CA ALA A 607 9.04 -22.95 -18.45
C ALA A 607 8.84 -22.66 -16.96
N ALA A 608 9.16 -21.43 -16.50
CA ALA A 608 8.97 -21.00 -15.12
C ALA A 608 7.49 -21.04 -14.69
N ARG A 609 6.54 -20.65 -15.56
CA ARG A 609 5.09 -20.76 -15.30
C ARG A 609 4.59 -22.16 -14.96
N LYS A 610 5.33 -23.20 -15.31
CA LYS A 610 5.01 -24.60 -14.94
C LYS A 610 5.52 -24.95 -13.54
N ARG A 611 6.40 -24.13 -12.97
CA ARG A 611 7.02 -24.33 -11.66
C ARG A 611 6.36 -23.49 -10.57
N GLY A 612 5.73 -22.39 -10.94
CA GLY A 612 5.06 -21.49 -9.99
C GLY A 612 4.54 -20.22 -10.66
N THR A 613 4.20 -19.25 -9.83
CA THR A 613 3.65 -17.97 -10.27
C THR A 613 4.72 -17.10 -10.94
N VAL A 614 4.32 -16.41 -12.02
CA VAL A 614 5.14 -15.36 -12.66
C VAL A 614 4.52 -14.00 -12.37
N ILE A 615 5.27 -13.12 -11.72
CA ILE A 615 4.81 -11.80 -11.24
C ILE A 615 5.47 -10.69 -12.06
N THR A 616 4.70 -9.68 -12.44
CA THR A 616 5.20 -8.42 -13.00
C THR A 616 4.91 -7.29 -12.02
N LEU A 617 5.97 -6.69 -11.47
CA LEU A 617 5.91 -5.56 -10.55
C LEU A 617 5.36 -4.30 -11.22
N ASP A 618 4.82 -3.37 -10.42
CA ASP A 618 4.41 -2.05 -10.89
C ASP A 618 5.59 -1.10 -11.09
N SER A 619 6.71 -1.32 -10.38
CA SER A 619 7.94 -0.56 -10.51
C SER A 619 8.56 -0.72 -11.89
N PRO A 620 8.83 0.36 -12.64
CA PRO A 620 9.30 0.26 -14.02
C PRO A 620 10.82 0.06 -14.13
N ALA A 621 11.23 -0.85 -15.03
CA ALA A 621 12.56 -0.84 -15.63
C ALA A 621 12.50 -0.03 -16.92
N THR A 622 13.41 0.93 -17.08
CA THR A 622 13.44 1.84 -18.22
C THR A 622 14.43 1.33 -19.26
N THR A 623 13.94 0.95 -20.45
CA THR A 623 14.75 0.49 -21.59
C THR A 623 14.85 1.56 -22.67
N SER A 624 15.95 1.57 -23.42
CA SER A 624 16.19 2.50 -24.53
C SER A 624 15.19 2.34 -25.68
N ALA A 625 14.79 3.44 -26.29
CA ALA A 625 13.96 3.46 -27.51
C ALA A 625 14.75 3.13 -28.80
N ARG A 626 16.10 2.92 -28.75
CA ARG A 626 17.01 2.78 -29.90
C ARG A 626 16.50 1.87 -31.01
N ARG A 627 15.85 0.77 -30.66
CA ARG A 627 15.31 -0.18 -31.62
C ARG A 627 14.15 0.42 -32.41
N TRP A 628 13.20 1.07 -31.70
CA TRP A 628 12.06 1.71 -32.32
C TRP A 628 12.45 2.93 -33.15
N GLU A 629 13.52 3.63 -32.77
CA GLU A 629 14.07 4.75 -33.51
C GLU A 629 14.75 4.29 -34.81
N ARG A 630 15.51 3.19 -34.76
CA ARG A 630 16.22 2.64 -35.93
C ARG A 630 15.31 1.92 -36.89
N GLU A 631 14.39 1.10 -36.43
CA GLU A 631 13.55 0.21 -37.24
C GLU A 631 12.15 0.79 -37.51
N GLY A 632 11.80 1.90 -36.85
CA GLY A 632 10.47 2.51 -36.88
C GLY A 632 9.53 1.89 -35.85
N ILE A 633 8.68 2.72 -35.24
CA ILE A 633 7.80 2.31 -34.13
C ILE A 633 6.76 1.29 -34.59
N LEU A 634 6.08 1.55 -35.73
CA LEU A 634 5.00 0.67 -36.21
C LEU A 634 5.51 -0.67 -36.71
N PRO A 635 6.56 -0.75 -37.56
CA PRO A 635 7.09 -2.03 -38.03
C PRO A 635 7.60 -2.93 -36.88
N SER A 636 8.37 -2.36 -35.94
CA SER A 636 8.89 -3.11 -34.80
C SER A 636 7.79 -3.64 -33.90
N THR A 637 6.75 -2.84 -33.66
CA THR A 637 5.60 -3.25 -32.84
C THR A 637 4.76 -4.32 -33.53
N ALA A 638 4.51 -4.19 -34.83
CA ALA A 638 3.80 -5.19 -35.60
C ALA A 638 4.55 -6.53 -35.61
N LEU A 639 5.87 -6.50 -35.82
CA LEU A 639 6.72 -7.69 -35.82
C LEU A 639 6.72 -8.37 -34.44
N ASN A 640 6.85 -7.61 -33.34
CA ASN A 640 6.77 -8.14 -31.99
C ASN A 640 5.40 -8.80 -31.72
N THR A 641 4.31 -8.17 -32.19
CA THR A 641 2.95 -8.72 -32.03
C THR A 641 2.77 -10.01 -32.81
N VAL A 642 3.21 -10.05 -34.07
CA VAL A 642 3.15 -11.28 -34.89
C VAL A 642 3.97 -12.38 -34.25
N THR A 643 5.16 -12.09 -33.76
CA THR A 643 6.06 -13.05 -33.09
C THR A 643 5.41 -13.63 -31.84
N PHE A 644 4.74 -12.80 -31.05
CA PHE A 644 4.03 -13.24 -29.84
C PHE A 644 2.98 -14.33 -30.11
N PHE A 645 2.26 -14.22 -31.20
CA PHE A 645 1.26 -15.22 -31.60
C PHE A 645 1.86 -16.39 -32.39
N ALA A 646 2.87 -16.16 -33.21
CA ALA A 646 3.46 -17.18 -34.10
C ALA A 646 4.17 -18.30 -33.32
N TYR A 647 4.94 -17.96 -32.31
CA TYR A 647 5.71 -18.94 -31.53
C TYR A 647 4.83 -19.97 -30.80
N PRO A 648 3.77 -19.60 -30.06
CA PRO A 648 2.83 -20.55 -29.46
C PRO A 648 2.09 -21.43 -30.49
N LEU A 649 1.91 -20.92 -31.72
CA LEU A 649 1.29 -21.65 -32.83
C LEU A 649 2.26 -22.63 -33.53
N GLY A 650 3.51 -22.76 -33.03
CA GLY A 650 4.48 -23.75 -33.53
C GLY A 650 5.43 -23.22 -34.60
N VAL A 651 5.46 -21.91 -34.89
CA VAL A 651 6.47 -21.37 -35.80
C VAL A 651 7.84 -21.44 -35.14
N SER A 652 8.83 -22.01 -35.83
CA SER A 652 10.16 -22.26 -35.29
C SER A 652 10.89 -20.91 -34.92
N PRO A 653 11.71 -20.89 -33.85
CA PRO A 653 12.54 -19.74 -33.50
C PRO A 653 13.48 -19.33 -34.63
N GLN A 654 13.97 -20.27 -35.45
CA GLN A 654 14.81 -19.99 -36.60
C GLN A 654 14.07 -19.23 -37.70
N THR A 655 12.80 -19.55 -37.93
CA THR A 655 11.95 -18.83 -38.88
C THR A 655 11.67 -17.40 -38.39
N ILE A 656 11.35 -17.28 -37.08
CA ILE A 656 11.10 -15.99 -36.46
C ILE A 656 12.38 -15.13 -36.51
N ALA A 657 13.56 -15.67 -36.21
CA ALA A 657 14.85 -14.97 -36.27
C ALA A 657 15.11 -14.33 -37.65
N ARG A 658 14.74 -15.03 -38.72
CA ARG A 658 14.84 -14.48 -40.09
C ARG A 658 13.97 -13.25 -40.30
N TRP A 659 12.79 -13.17 -39.71
CA TRP A 659 11.92 -11.99 -39.76
C TRP A 659 12.57 -10.73 -39.10
N TYR A 660 13.47 -10.96 -38.13
CA TYR A 660 14.26 -9.92 -37.47
C TYR A 660 15.61 -9.64 -38.17
N GLY A 661 15.85 -10.22 -39.38
CA GLY A 661 17.13 -10.12 -40.09
C GLY A 661 18.33 -10.74 -39.37
N ARG A 662 18.07 -11.71 -38.47
CA ARG A 662 19.09 -12.50 -37.76
C ARG A 662 19.26 -13.82 -38.50
N HIS A 663 20.45 -14.00 -39.09
CA HIS A 663 20.85 -15.25 -39.83
C HIS A 663 21.69 -16.15 -38.95
#